data_f832c3df5e78c6c9c5d35f6b6ad4534f
#
_entry.id   f832c3df5e78c6c9c5d35f6b6ad4534f
#
_cell.length_a   1.000
_cell.length_b   1.000
_cell.length_c   1.000
_cell.angle_alpha   90.00
_cell.angle_beta   90.00
_cell.angle_gamma   90.00
#
_symmetry.space_group_name_H-M   'P 1'
#
loop_
_entity.id
_entity.type
_entity.pdbx_description
1 polymer ?
#
loop_
_entity_poly.entity_id
_entity_poly.type
_entity_poly.pdbx_seq_one_letter_code
_entity_poly.pdbx_strand_id
1 'polypeptide(L)'
;MVTGAPAKMLDRREQLTPMLSQYVDLAETYDDAVLLFRVGDFYKAFCETADEVARVCELTRIEREDSTGTYTACGIPIDNPATYLERLLEEGYRLAIADQVEDPEETTGLVDRAVTRVVTPGTVVDDELLAAAASNYVAAVAVDPGSDRSQPEDTETTYGFAYVDVSTGECAVTSGSRTAVASELARVGPAEVLFGPRVSDATVEALDTDAATTRVGSAEGDNDTITRESGDSGTDTGTATFDAAAFRPERADERLSQYTTADRFERAERVAVGGLLAYAEYTQGASGPLSYVQRVRRYDPRQSLRLDATALRGLELFEAHTPSGETLLETVDETRSALGRRRLESWLRRPLVNRERIERRHDAVEALAGDSLVRAAVRERFDAAYDLERLVSSVARERADARDLRSLHATLAVVPELRDATDGVDALADVREALDPLPELRTYLDDALVVDPPQEITEGGVIREGFDEKLDELRETAREGREWVADLEASERERTGIDNLSVGYNEVHGYYIEVTNSHLGEVPDDYTRRQTLKNSERFYTPELKRREDEILGAEERADSREYELFTQVRERVADETERLQALADALARLDALAGLATVAVDRDYTRPEMRPSPSDVGRLGTRADEPETRADEPETRADEPETRADESEVTLDIERGRHPVVEQTESEFVPNDAALPHGSVTVLTGPNMSGKSTYMRQIALAVVLAQAGSFVPADAAALPVLDRVFTRVGASDDIAGGQSTFMREMAELTTILNDATADSLVLLDEVGRGTSTADGMAIARAAVEFLHDELGATTVFATHYHDLTGLADRLDRVRNRHFAATRTDGDVTFLHRVREGAASSSYGVEVAEMAGVPPAVVDRARELVGASSSTNERDGDHGAALDGSSTRGAVDGSSTRGTVDGSSARGAVDGSQSSAAIDESQDGQPADTDGQRTLAELRGFEGSDDPAKRAGDREDHRTPSANEHGEAVPRDVRELLAEIRDVSVAETTPLEALQTLHDLQQRAEEWSDE
;
A
#
# COMPACT_ATOMS: atom_id res chain seq x y z
N MET A 1 -18.86 -2.90 18.15
CA MET A 1 -17.53 -3.24 18.67
C MET A 1 -17.58 -3.27 20.20
N VAL A 2 -16.87 -4.17 20.83
CA VAL A 2 -16.75 -4.25 22.30
C VAL A 2 -15.40 -3.65 22.68
N THR A 3 -15.41 -2.42 23.18
CA THR A 3 -14.21 -1.67 23.59
C THR A 3 -14.36 -1.18 25.01
N GLY A 4 -13.28 -0.74 25.62
CA GLY A 4 -13.27 -0.17 26.98
C GLY A 4 -13.47 -1.18 28.10
N ALA A 5 -13.80 -0.68 29.30
CA ALA A 5 -13.90 -1.52 30.49
C ALA A 5 -15.15 -2.41 30.47
N PRO A 6 -15.00 -3.73 30.72
CA PRO A 6 -16.12 -4.67 30.72
C PRO A 6 -17.21 -4.33 31.77
N ALA A 7 -18.47 -4.26 31.35
CA ALA A 7 -19.59 -3.91 32.22
C ALA A 7 -19.69 -4.78 33.47
N LYS A 8 -19.43 -6.08 33.34
CA LYS A 8 -19.44 -7.03 34.48
C LYS A 8 -18.37 -6.74 35.53
N MET A 9 -17.23 -6.15 35.14
CA MET A 9 -16.19 -5.74 36.07
C MET A 9 -16.52 -4.41 36.74
N LEU A 10 -17.05 -3.46 35.99
CA LEU A 10 -17.48 -2.15 36.49
C LEU A 10 -18.55 -2.32 37.61
N ASP A 11 -19.50 -3.22 37.42
CA ASP A 11 -20.54 -3.53 38.44
C ASP A 11 -19.95 -4.07 39.76
N ARG A 12 -18.69 -4.56 39.74
CA ARG A 12 -18.04 -5.17 40.91
C ARG A 12 -16.70 -4.51 41.27
N ARG A 13 -16.47 -3.27 40.85
CA ARG A 13 -15.17 -2.57 40.98
C ARG A 13 -14.54 -2.66 42.36
N GLU A 14 -15.35 -2.48 43.45
CA GLU A 14 -14.86 -2.55 44.84
C GLU A 14 -14.41 -3.96 45.29
N GLN A 15 -14.72 -4.99 44.51
CA GLN A 15 -14.45 -6.40 44.86
C GLN A 15 -13.32 -6.98 43.99
N LEU A 16 -12.81 -6.24 43.01
CA LEU A 16 -11.79 -6.73 42.09
C LEU A 16 -10.47 -6.98 42.80
N THR A 17 -9.72 -7.97 42.30
CA THR A 17 -8.33 -8.14 42.70
C THR A 17 -7.49 -6.94 42.20
N PRO A 18 -6.35 -6.65 42.85
CA PRO A 18 -5.49 -5.52 42.41
C PRO A 18 -5.15 -5.55 40.91
N MET A 19 -4.85 -6.74 40.33
CA MET A 19 -4.58 -6.93 38.92
C MET A 19 -5.80 -6.58 38.04
N LEU A 20 -6.99 -7.06 38.38
CA LEU A 20 -8.21 -6.75 37.63
C LEU A 20 -8.66 -5.30 37.81
N SER A 21 -8.34 -4.66 38.94
CA SER A 21 -8.56 -3.23 39.13
C SER A 21 -7.67 -2.42 38.17
N GLN A 22 -6.38 -2.76 38.06
CA GLN A 22 -5.45 -2.15 37.11
C GLN A 22 -5.92 -2.32 35.65
N TYR A 23 -6.43 -3.53 35.31
CA TYR A 23 -7.02 -3.76 33.97
C TYR A 23 -8.22 -2.84 33.72
N VAL A 24 -9.15 -2.71 34.66
CA VAL A 24 -10.35 -1.87 34.50
C VAL A 24 -9.97 -0.39 34.41
N ASP A 25 -9.01 0.08 35.22
CA ASP A 25 -8.55 1.47 35.21
C ASP A 25 -7.92 1.85 33.85
N LEU A 26 -7.13 0.94 33.27
CA LEU A 26 -6.55 1.13 31.93
C LEU A 26 -7.63 1.04 30.85
N ALA A 27 -8.56 0.09 30.93
CA ALA A 27 -9.64 -0.06 29.96
C ALA A 27 -10.65 1.10 29.99
N GLU A 28 -10.84 1.77 31.13
CA GLU A 28 -11.62 3.02 31.22
C GLU A 28 -10.86 4.20 30.61
N THR A 29 -9.53 4.18 30.71
CA THR A 29 -8.66 5.21 30.15
C THR A 29 -8.62 5.13 28.63
N TYR A 30 -8.61 3.93 28.06
CA TYR A 30 -8.60 3.65 26.61
C TYR A 30 -9.93 3.03 26.19
N ASP A 31 -11.02 3.78 26.38
CA ASP A 31 -12.40 3.32 26.22
C ASP A 31 -12.82 3.04 24.77
N ASP A 32 -12.08 3.55 23.80
CA ASP A 32 -12.27 3.37 22.36
C ASP A 32 -11.43 2.20 21.78
N ALA A 33 -10.64 1.51 22.60
CA ALA A 33 -9.76 0.43 22.19
C ALA A 33 -10.06 -0.90 22.90
N VAL A 34 -9.63 -2.00 22.32
CA VAL A 34 -9.53 -3.33 22.94
C VAL A 34 -8.24 -3.37 23.75
N LEU A 35 -8.35 -3.48 25.08
CA LEU A 35 -7.16 -3.58 25.94
C LEU A 35 -6.62 -5.00 25.95
N LEU A 36 -5.38 -5.15 25.51
CA LEU A 36 -4.57 -6.36 25.56
C LEU A 36 -3.56 -6.23 26.69
N PHE A 37 -3.79 -6.95 27.78
CA PHE A 37 -3.13 -6.77 29.07
C PHE A 37 -2.15 -7.91 29.35
N ARG A 38 -0.86 -7.62 29.49
CA ARG A 38 0.20 -8.62 29.69
C ARG A 38 0.08 -9.32 31.04
N VAL A 39 -0.05 -10.64 31.01
CA VAL A 39 -0.04 -11.51 32.20
C VAL A 39 0.81 -12.74 31.92
N GLY A 40 2.07 -12.72 32.34
CA GLY A 40 3.07 -13.74 31.95
C GLY A 40 3.31 -13.71 30.44
N ASP A 41 3.26 -14.85 29.79
CA ASP A 41 3.55 -15.05 28.37
C ASP A 41 2.34 -14.78 27.45
N PHE A 42 1.31 -14.07 27.96
CA PHE A 42 0.10 -13.81 27.20
C PHE A 42 -0.39 -12.37 27.38
N TYR A 43 -0.85 -11.78 26.28
CA TYR A 43 -1.77 -10.65 26.31
C TYR A 43 -3.19 -11.16 26.56
N LYS A 44 -3.81 -10.74 27.66
CA LYS A 44 -5.14 -11.23 28.08
C LYS A 44 -6.20 -10.15 27.94
N ALA A 45 -7.37 -10.59 27.48
CA ALA A 45 -8.61 -9.85 27.58
C ALA A 45 -9.56 -10.57 28.56
N PHE A 46 -10.51 -9.82 29.13
CA PHE A 46 -11.41 -10.33 30.16
C PHE A 46 -12.88 -10.01 29.87
N CYS A 47 -13.80 -10.88 30.34
CA CYS A 47 -15.25 -10.77 30.23
C CYS A 47 -15.72 -10.55 28.77
N GLU A 48 -16.51 -9.51 28.52
CA GLU A 48 -17.09 -9.21 27.20
C GLU A 48 -16.02 -9.00 26.15
N THR A 49 -14.91 -8.34 26.50
CA THR A 49 -13.77 -8.15 25.62
C THR A 49 -13.10 -9.48 25.28
N ALA A 50 -12.99 -10.41 26.25
CA ALA A 50 -12.47 -11.76 25.98
C ALA A 50 -13.38 -12.57 25.06
N ASP A 51 -14.71 -12.42 25.21
CA ASP A 51 -15.67 -13.09 24.33
C ASP A 51 -15.52 -12.63 22.88
N GLU A 52 -15.26 -11.34 22.67
CA GLU A 52 -15.09 -10.75 21.34
C GLU A 52 -13.73 -11.09 20.73
N VAL A 53 -12.63 -10.89 21.47
CA VAL A 53 -11.28 -11.28 21.02
C VAL A 53 -11.23 -12.78 20.68
N ALA A 54 -11.84 -13.63 21.50
CA ALA A 54 -11.88 -15.06 21.22
C ALA A 54 -12.70 -15.39 19.97
N ARG A 55 -13.75 -14.62 19.67
CA ARG A 55 -14.56 -14.78 18.44
C ARG A 55 -13.76 -14.43 17.19
N VAL A 56 -13.11 -13.27 17.19
CA VAL A 56 -12.36 -12.76 16.03
C VAL A 56 -11.11 -13.60 15.79
N CYS A 57 -10.36 -13.89 16.84
CA CYS A 57 -9.09 -14.60 16.76
C CYS A 57 -9.22 -16.12 16.82
N GLU A 58 -10.43 -16.68 16.90
CA GLU A 58 -10.68 -18.12 17.05
C GLU A 58 -10.00 -18.77 18.27
N LEU A 59 -9.85 -18.00 19.36
CA LEU A 59 -9.15 -18.43 20.56
C LEU A 59 -10.08 -19.15 21.54
N THR A 60 -9.48 -20.00 22.38
CA THR A 60 -10.21 -20.70 23.43
C THR A 60 -10.54 -19.76 24.59
N ARG A 61 -11.80 -19.69 24.96
CA ARG A 61 -12.27 -19.00 26.17
C ARG A 61 -12.05 -19.87 27.42
N ILE A 62 -11.47 -19.27 28.45
CA ILE A 62 -11.19 -19.93 29.71
C ILE A 62 -12.03 -19.27 30.79
N GLU A 63 -12.88 -20.06 31.51
CA GLU A 63 -13.53 -19.58 32.72
C GLU A 63 -12.55 -19.65 33.89
N ARG A 64 -12.41 -18.54 34.60
CA ARG A 64 -11.60 -18.45 35.82
C ARG A 64 -12.50 -18.07 37.01
N GLU A 65 -12.21 -18.65 38.17
CA GLU A 65 -12.86 -18.35 39.42
C GLU A 65 -11.82 -17.86 40.43
N ASP A 66 -12.03 -16.68 40.97
CA ASP A 66 -11.22 -16.11 42.05
C ASP A 66 -12.08 -15.56 43.19
N SER A 67 -11.48 -14.77 44.09
CA SER A 67 -12.22 -14.16 45.21
C SER A 67 -13.30 -13.17 44.79
N THR A 68 -13.30 -12.73 43.53
CA THR A 68 -14.27 -11.78 42.96
C THR A 68 -15.44 -12.47 42.21
N GLY A 69 -15.34 -13.76 41.98
CA GLY A 69 -16.32 -14.60 41.30
C GLY A 69 -15.80 -15.20 40.01
N THR A 70 -16.72 -15.69 39.15
CA THR A 70 -16.37 -16.31 37.87
C THR A 70 -16.35 -15.25 36.75
N TYR A 71 -15.30 -15.27 35.89
CA TYR A 71 -15.16 -14.42 34.70
C TYR A 71 -14.51 -15.19 33.57
N THR A 72 -14.78 -14.75 32.32
CA THR A 72 -14.14 -15.29 31.13
C THR A 72 -12.83 -14.55 30.84
N ALA A 73 -11.86 -15.27 30.33
CA ALA A 73 -10.59 -14.72 29.83
C ALA A 73 -10.18 -15.45 28.56
N CYS A 74 -9.51 -14.74 27.64
CA CYS A 74 -8.75 -15.34 26.55
C CYS A 74 -7.33 -14.74 26.56
N GLY A 75 -6.39 -15.33 25.84
CA GLY A 75 -5.01 -14.85 25.79
C GLY A 75 -4.40 -15.08 24.42
N ILE A 76 -3.70 -14.07 23.93
CA ILE A 76 -2.86 -14.07 22.73
C ILE A 76 -1.43 -14.33 23.20
N PRO A 77 -0.70 -15.34 22.65
CA PRO A 77 0.71 -15.56 22.98
C PRO A 77 1.57 -14.35 22.61
N ILE A 78 2.53 -13.99 23.46
CA ILE A 78 3.42 -12.86 23.23
C ILE A 78 4.46 -13.19 22.13
N ASP A 79 4.89 -14.45 22.05
CA ASP A 79 5.92 -14.90 21.11
C ASP A 79 5.46 -14.84 19.64
N ASN A 80 4.14 -14.84 19.38
CA ASN A 80 3.58 -14.72 18.03
C ASN A 80 2.22 -14.02 18.06
N PRO A 81 2.15 -12.73 18.32
CA PRO A 81 0.88 -11.98 18.41
C PRO A 81 0.35 -11.53 17.04
N ALA A 82 1.22 -11.43 16.01
CA ALA A 82 0.97 -10.74 14.75
C ALA A 82 -0.35 -11.15 14.07
N THR A 83 -0.55 -12.44 13.80
CA THR A 83 -1.77 -12.93 13.12
C THR A 83 -3.07 -12.60 13.88
N TYR A 84 -3.01 -12.53 15.22
CA TYR A 84 -4.18 -12.18 16.03
C TYR A 84 -4.45 -10.68 16.04
N LEU A 85 -3.39 -9.86 16.08
CA LEU A 85 -3.50 -8.40 16.01
C LEU A 85 -4.02 -7.98 14.63
N GLU A 86 -3.52 -8.59 13.54
CA GLU A 86 -3.97 -8.36 12.17
C GLU A 86 -5.48 -8.58 12.04
N ARG A 87 -6.00 -9.73 12.47
CA ARG A 87 -7.44 -10.02 12.43
C ARG A 87 -8.30 -9.00 13.19
N LEU A 88 -7.82 -8.52 14.34
CA LEU A 88 -8.52 -7.51 15.12
C LEU A 88 -8.50 -6.13 14.41
N LEU A 89 -7.38 -5.77 13.76
CA LEU A 89 -7.25 -4.54 12.98
C LEU A 89 -8.12 -4.59 11.73
N GLU A 90 -8.19 -5.73 11.02
CA GLU A 90 -9.08 -5.93 9.85
C GLU A 90 -10.56 -5.78 10.20
N GLU A 91 -10.98 -6.21 11.41
CA GLU A 91 -12.34 -6.00 11.94
C GLU A 91 -12.57 -4.55 12.42
N GLY A 92 -11.57 -3.66 12.27
CA GLY A 92 -11.65 -2.24 12.59
C GLY A 92 -11.46 -1.89 14.06
N TYR A 93 -10.89 -2.80 14.88
CA TYR A 93 -10.56 -2.50 16.28
C TYR A 93 -9.28 -1.68 16.40
N ARG A 94 -9.24 -0.80 17.39
CA ARG A 94 -8.02 -0.18 17.92
C ARG A 94 -7.53 -1.01 19.07
N LEU A 95 -6.23 -1.23 19.20
CA LEU A 95 -5.66 -2.14 20.19
C LEU A 95 -4.77 -1.34 21.15
N ALA A 96 -5.09 -1.33 22.44
CA ALA A 96 -4.23 -0.77 23.47
C ALA A 96 -3.39 -1.90 24.08
N ILE A 97 -2.08 -1.86 23.88
CA ILE A 97 -1.13 -2.87 24.36
C ILE A 97 -0.59 -2.40 25.71
N ALA A 98 -0.91 -3.16 26.76
CA ALA A 98 -0.45 -2.87 28.12
C ALA A 98 0.62 -3.87 28.54
N ASP A 99 1.87 -3.39 28.63
CA ASP A 99 3.02 -4.17 29.07
C ASP A 99 3.36 -3.94 30.54
N GLN A 100 4.17 -4.82 31.09
CA GLN A 100 4.75 -4.68 32.43
C GLN A 100 5.85 -3.62 32.37
N VAL A 101 5.73 -2.56 33.21
CA VAL A 101 6.67 -1.44 33.24
C VAL A 101 7.60 -1.50 34.45
N GLU A 102 7.47 -2.54 35.26
CA GLU A 102 8.33 -2.86 36.39
C GLU A 102 8.91 -4.26 36.24
N ASP A 103 10.10 -4.48 36.73
CA ASP A 103 10.74 -5.79 36.77
C ASP A 103 10.01 -6.71 37.78
N PRO A 104 9.49 -7.87 37.34
CA PRO A 104 8.84 -8.83 38.24
C PRO A 104 9.77 -9.40 39.33
N GLU A 105 11.08 -9.43 39.11
CA GLU A 105 12.06 -9.99 40.06
C GLU A 105 12.43 -8.97 41.14
N GLU A 106 12.36 -7.68 40.84
CA GLU A 106 12.65 -6.60 41.81
C GLU A 106 11.43 -6.17 42.62
N THR A 107 10.20 -6.45 42.10
CA THR A 107 8.94 -5.95 42.68
C THR A 107 8.38 -6.91 43.71
N THR A 108 8.34 -6.50 44.99
CA THR A 108 7.64 -7.25 46.02
C THR A 108 6.13 -6.94 46.03
N GLY A 109 5.38 -7.43 45.06
CA GLY A 109 3.94 -7.17 44.97
C GLY A 109 3.35 -7.42 43.59
N LEU A 110 2.34 -6.64 43.23
CA LEU A 110 1.78 -6.61 41.89
C LEU A 110 2.67 -5.75 40.99
N VAL A 111 3.15 -6.30 39.91
CA VAL A 111 3.90 -5.55 38.88
C VAL A 111 2.98 -4.53 38.22
N ASP A 112 3.44 -3.30 38.11
CA ASP A 112 2.70 -2.24 37.42
C ASP A 112 2.74 -2.43 35.91
N ARG A 113 1.61 -2.10 35.27
CA ARG A 113 1.41 -2.16 33.82
C ARG A 113 0.89 -0.84 33.31
N ALA A 114 1.40 -0.43 32.17
CA ALA A 114 0.95 0.75 31.45
C ALA A 114 0.72 0.42 29.99
N VAL A 115 -0.15 1.18 29.32
CA VAL A 115 -0.28 1.08 27.86
C VAL A 115 0.97 1.70 27.27
N THR A 116 1.75 0.85 26.59
CA THR A 116 3.01 1.23 25.94
C THR A 116 2.78 1.72 24.51
N ARG A 117 1.68 1.30 23.88
CA ARG A 117 1.28 1.75 22.53
C ARG A 117 -0.19 1.48 22.26
N VAL A 118 -0.75 2.24 21.31
CA VAL A 118 -2.04 1.99 20.70
C VAL A 118 -1.82 1.65 19.24
N VAL A 119 -2.26 0.46 18.80
CA VAL A 119 -2.10 0.01 17.41
C VAL A 119 -3.40 0.26 16.67
N THR A 120 -3.29 0.93 15.52
CA THR A 120 -4.39 1.19 14.59
C THR A 120 -3.93 0.84 13.17
N PRO A 121 -4.81 0.70 12.17
CA PRO A 121 -4.39 0.33 10.82
C PRO A 121 -3.26 1.21 10.24
N GLY A 122 -3.28 2.53 10.50
CA GLY A 122 -2.27 3.47 9.99
C GLY A 122 -1.04 3.63 10.90
N THR A 123 -1.00 3.03 12.09
CA THR A 123 0.09 3.21 13.06
C THR A 123 0.80 1.91 13.44
N VAL A 124 0.62 0.86 12.65
CA VAL A 124 1.37 -0.38 12.74
C VAL A 124 2.86 -0.12 12.47
N VAL A 125 3.72 -0.71 13.30
CA VAL A 125 5.19 -0.60 13.21
C VAL A 125 5.90 -1.95 13.34
N ASP A 126 5.17 -3.00 13.63
CA ASP A 126 5.71 -4.35 13.75
C ASP A 126 5.93 -4.92 12.35
N ASP A 127 7.16 -5.33 12.05
CA ASP A 127 7.53 -5.82 10.70
C ASP A 127 6.73 -7.07 10.28
N GLU A 128 6.28 -7.87 11.24
CA GLU A 128 5.43 -9.04 10.99
C GLU A 128 4.01 -8.68 10.55
N LEU A 129 3.53 -7.47 10.89
CA LEU A 129 2.21 -6.95 10.52
C LEU A 129 2.26 -6.08 9.27
N LEU A 130 3.43 -5.60 8.89
CA LEU A 130 3.63 -4.76 7.73
C LEU A 130 4.02 -5.62 6.53
N ALA A 131 3.33 -5.47 5.41
CA ALA A 131 3.86 -5.99 4.16
C ALA A 131 5.28 -5.44 3.95
N ALA A 132 6.25 -6.33 3.71
CA ALA A 132 7.68 -6.02 3.79
C ALA A 132 8.09 -4.78 2.96
N ALA A 133 7.43 -4.56 1.84
CA ALA A 133 7.76 -3.49 0.91
C ALA A 133 6.70 -2.38 0.79
N ALA A 134 5.61 -2.43 1.56
CA ALA A 134 4.56 -1.41 1.51
C ALA A 134 4.82 -0.25 2.48
N SER A 135 4.40 0.96 2.09
CA SER A 135 4.28 2.11 3.00
C SER A 135 2.98 2.01 3.79
N ASN A 136 3.01 2.42 5.06
CA ASN A 136 1.82 2.42 5.92
C ASN A 136 1.55 3.85 6.43
N TYR A 137 0.71 4.58 5.70
CA TYR A 137 0.43 5.97 6.02
C TYR A 137 -0.79 6.11 6.92
N VAL A 138 -0.67 6.96 7.96
CA VAL A 138 -1.80 7.63 8.58
C VAL A 138 -1.88 9.07 8.08
N ALA A 139 -3.06 9.53 7.70
CA ALA A 139 -3.28 10.88 7.19
C ALA A 139 -4.20 11.69 8.10
N ALA A 140 -4.14 13.02 8.00
CA ALA A 140 -5.06 13.92 8.66
C ALA A 140 -5.60 15.00 7.71
N VAL A 141 -6.90 15.24 7.80
CA VAL A 141 -7.60 16.33 7.11
C VAL A 141 -8.08 17.35 8.13
N ALA A 142 -7.75 18.61 7.94
CA ALA A 142 -8.18 19.70 8.81
C ALA A 142 -8.64 20.91 8.01
N VAL A 143 -9.55 21.70 8.57
CA VAL A 143 -10.08 22.93 7.96
C VAL A 143 -9.40 24.14 8.57
N ASP A 144 -9.09 25.16 7.76
CA ASP A 144 -8.60 26.45 8.26
C ASP A 144 -9.62 27.05 9.23
N PRO A 145 -9.23 27.27 10.51
CA PRO A 145 -10.10 27.87 11.50
C PRO A 145 -10.50 29.32 11.22
N GLY A 146 -9.91 29.98 10.21
CA GLY A 146 -10.26 31.32 9.76
C GLY A 146 -11.39 31.38 8.70
N SER A 147 -11.78 30.26 8.12
CA SER A 147 -12.89 30.19 7.17
C SER A 147 -14.22 30.38 7.89
N ASP A 148 -15.07 31.32 7.38
CA ASP A 148 -16.36 31.68 7.99
C ASP A 148 -17.41 30.59 7.75
N ARG A 149 -17.90 29.95 8.82
CA ARG A 149 -18.93 28.89 8.80
C ARG A 149 -20.29 29.37 8.20
N SER A 150 -20.45 30.64 7.90
CA SER A 150 -21.71 31.21 7.38
C SER A 150 -21.79 31.22 5.85
N GLN A 151 -20.73 30.85 5.13
CA GLN A 151 -20.74 30.78 3.68
C GLN A 151 -21.00 29.33 3.20
N PRO A 152 -21.66 29.15 2.03
CA PRO A 152 -21.80 27.79 1.47
C PRO A 152 -20.44 27.19 1.22
N GLU A 153 -20.25 25.93 1.62
CA GLU A 153 -18.96 25.17 1.69
C GLU A 153 -18.22 25.03 0.34
N ASP A 154 -18.79 25.51 -0.77
CA ASP A 154 -18.35 25.09 -2.10
C ASP A 154 -17.27 25.93 -2.79
N THR A 155 -16.84 27.08 -2.25
CA THR A 155 -15.96 27.95 -3.07
C THR A 155 -14.74 28.60 -2.40
N GLU A 156 -14.61 28.57 -1.09
CA GLU A 156 -13.47 29.26 -0.40
C GLU A 156 -12.84 28.49 0.78
N THR A 157 -13.30 27.28 1.11
CA THR A 157 -12.74 26.55 2.26
C THR A 157 -11.43 25.88 1.87
N THR A 158 -10.33 26.26 2.55
CA THR A 158 -9.02 25.61 2.40
C THR A 158 -8.90 24.49 3.42
N TYR A 159 -8.59 23.30 2.91
CA TYR A 159 -8.30 22.11 3.70
C TYR A 159 -6.79 21.90 3.75
N GLY A 160 -6.26 21.54 4.93
CA GLY A 160 -4.93 21.01 5.10
C GLY A 160 -4.99 19.48 5.04
N PHE A 161 -4.03 18.87 4.36
CA PHE A 161 -3.84 17.44 4.26
C PHE A 161 -2.41 17.10 4.64
N ALA A 162 -2.24 16.25 5.63
CA ALA A 162 -0.93 15.76 6.07
C ALA A 162 -0.94 14.24 6.17
N TYR A 163 0.20 13.61 5.95
CA TYR A 163 0.38 12.18 6.17
C TYR A 163 1.75 11.89 6.78
N VAL A 164 1.82 10.79 7.53
CA VAL A 164 3.06 10.26 8.12
C VAL A 164 3.06 8.74 8.04
N ASP A 165 4.19 8.17 7.68
CA ASP A 165 4.48 6.76 7.88
C ASP A 165 5.26 6.63 9.20
N VAL A 166 4.62 6.04 10.22
CA VAL A 166 5.24 5.89 11.54
C VAL A 166 6.31 4.80 11.58
N SER A 167 6.40 3.97 10.54
CA SER A 167 7.42 2.92 10.42
C SER A 167 8.74 3.44 9.84
N THR A 168 8.69 4.47 8.99
CA THR A 168 9.86 5.04 8.29
C THR A 168 10.19 6.48 8.72
N GLY A 169 9.19 7.22 9.24
CA GLY A 169 9.33 8.64 9.60
C GLY A 169 9.10 9.60 8.44
N GLU A 170 8.65 9.13 7.26
CA GLU A 170 8.26 10.04 6.17
C GLU A 170 7.05 10.86 6.59
N CYS A 171 7.16 12.21 6.56
CA CYS A 171 6.08 13.11 6.89
C CYS A 171 5.96 14.23 5.84
N ALA A 172 4.75 14.42 5.31
CA ALA A 172 4.51 15.47 4.33
C ALA A 172 3.13 16.12 4.49
N VAL A 173 3.03 17.37 3.98
CA VAL A 173 1.82 18.18 4.12
C VAL A 173 1.59 19.07 2.91
N THR A 174 0.32 19.30 2.60
CA THR A 174 -0.15 20.23 1.58
C THR A 174 -1.50 20.85 1.99
N SER A 175 -1.99 21.80 1.20
CA SER A 175 -3.33 22.38 1.36
C SER A 175 -3.99 22.60 0.00
N GLY A 176 -5.32 22.64 0.00
CA GLY A 176 -6.09 22.86 -1.21
C GLY A 176 -7.60 22.87 -1.00
N SER A 177 -8.34 22.86 -2.12
CA SER A 177 -9.78 22.65 -2.10
C SER A 177 -10.13 21.20 -1.69
N ARG A 178 -11.40 20.95 -1.40
CA ARG A 178 -11.90 19.59 -1.10
C ARG A 178 -11.53 18.58 -2.20
N THR A 179 -11.71 18.97 -3.47
CA THR A 179 -11.37 18.10 -4.62
C THR A 179 -9.86 17.84 -4.73
N ALA A 180 -9.03 18.83 -4.43
CA ALA A 180 -7.58 18.64 -4.40
C ALA A 180 -7.15 17.68 -3.28
N VAL A 181 -7.76 17.81 -2.09
CA VAL A 181 -7.49 16.90 -0.97
C VAL A 181 -8.01 15.48 -1.25
N ALA A 182 -9.17 15.32 -1.89
CA ALA A 182 -9.67 14.01 -2.31
C ALA A 182 -8.71 13.32 -3.29
N SER A 183 -8.17 14.06 -4.27
CA SER A 183 -7.15 13.52 -5.19
C SER A 183 -5.86 13.12 -4.48
N GLU A 184 -5.41 13.92 -3.49
CA GLU A 184 -4.21 13.59 -2.70
C GLU A 184 -4.45 12.40 -1.78
N LEU A 185 -5.63 12.28 -1.17
CA LEU A 185 -6.02 11.16 -0.33
C LEU A 185 -5.97 9.83 -1.12
N ALA A 186 -6.61 9.82 -2.29
CA ALA A 186 -6.57 8.66 -3.19
C ALA A 186 -5.15 8.33 -3.65
N ARG A 187 -4.32 9.36 -3.94
CA ARG A 187 -2.95 9.18 -4.39
C ARG A 187 -2.01 8.66 -3.30
N VAL A 188 -2.18 9.09 -2.04
CA VAL A 188 -1.40 8.60 -0.91
C VAL A 188 -1.83 7.20 -0.53
N GLY A 189 -3.14 6.90 -0.57
CA GLY A 189 -3.72 5.62 -0.18
C GLY A 189 -3.42 5.28 1.28
N PRO A 190 -3.74 6.17 2.26
CA PRO A 190 -3.42 5.90 3.66
C PRO A 190 -4.26 4.74 4.19
N ALA A 191 -3.70 3.97 5.13
CA ALA A 191 -4.45 2.92 5.83
C ALA A 191 -5.45 3.51 6.85
N GLU A 192 -5.18 4.73 7.34
CA GLU A 192 -6.07 5.43 8.28
C GLU A 192 -6.13 6.92 8.00
N VAL A 193 -7.32 7.53 8.13
CA VAL A 193 -7.55 8.97 7.97
C VAL A 193 -8.18 9.57 9.22
N LEU A 194 -7.53 10.58 9.78
CA LEU A 194 -8.03 11.40 10.88
C LEU A 194 -8.79 12.60 10.33
N PHE A 195 -10.03 12.76 10.71
CA PHE A 195 -10.78 13.95 10.41
C PHE A 195 -10.84 14.90 11.62
N GLY A 196 -10.22 16.05 11.48
CA GLY A 196 -10.18 17.07 12.53
C GLY A 196 -11.59 17.56 12.92
N PRO A 197 -11.74 18.17 14.12
CA PRO A 197 -13.05 18.46 14.74
C PRO A 197 -13.99 19.40 13.94
N ARG A 198 -13.45 20.08 12.92
CA ARG A 198 -14.20 21.05 12.09
C ARG A 198 -14.56 20.52 10.70
N VAL A 199 -14.10 19.32 10.35
CA VAL A 199 -14.46 18.69 9.08
C VAL A 199 -15.90 18.22 9.17
N SER A 200 -16.76 18.66 8.24
CA SER A 200 -18.19 18.32 8.25
C SER A 200 -18.44 16.88 7.82
N ASP A 201 -19.59 16.31 8.23
CA ASP A 201 -19.98 14.96 7.80
C ASP A 201 -20.11 14.87 6.29
N ALA A 202 -20.67 15.91 5.65
CA ALA A 202 -20.80 15.99 4.20
C ALA A 202 -19.43 16.02 3.50
N THR A 203 -18.40 16.62 4.13
CA THR A 203 -17.03 16.60 3.59
C THR A 203 -16.42 15.21 3.69
N VAL A 204 -16.62 14.49 4.79
CA VAL A 204 -16.11 13.12 4.97
C VAL A 204 -16.76 12.18 3.97
N GLU A 205 -18.08 12.22 3.79
CA GLU A 205 -18.78 11.44 2.77
C GLU A 205 -18.29 11.77 1.35
N ALA A 206 -17.97 13.04 1.08
CA ALA A 206 -17.50 13.47 -0.24
C ALA A 206 -16.03 13.15 -0.51
N LEU A 207 -15.23 12.82 0.50
CA LEU A 207 -13.83 12.41 0.34
C LEU A 207 -13.67 10.93 -0.01
N ASP A 208 -14.73 10.15 0.10
CA ASP A 208 -14.88 8.75 -0.37
C ASP A 208 -13.57 7.94 -0.29
N THR A 209 -13.28 7.36 0.87
CA THR A 209 -12.03 6.63 1.10
C THR A 209 -12.31 5.25 1.69
N ASP A 210 -11.57 4.25 1.21
CA ASP A 210 -11.58 2.89 1.73
C ASP A 210 -10.74 2.76 3.02
N ALA A 211 -9.99 3.79 3.38
CA ALA A 211 -9.17 3.82 4.60
C ALA A 211 -10.01 3.76 5.88
N ALA A 212 -9.44 3.21 6.94
CA ALA A 212 -10.03 3.32 8.26
C ALA A 212 -10.20 4.80 8.65
N THR A 213 -11.38 5.19 9.13
CA THR A 213 -11.66 6.59 9.44
C THR A 213 -11.75 6.80 10.95
N THR A 214 -10.99 7.76 11.46
CA THR A 214 -11.02 8.18 12.86
C THR A 214 -11.53 9.63 12.95
N ARG A 215 -12.69 9.83 13.57
CA ARG A 215 -13.21 11.17 13.84
C ARG A 215 -12.71 11.67 15.17
N VAL A 216 -12.02 12.78 15.13
CA VAL A 216 -11.61 13.50 16.35
C VAL A 216 -12.80 14.32 16.84
N GLY A 217 -13.29 14.04 18.05
CA GLY A 217 -14.51 14.61 18.61
C GLY A 217 -14.53 16.13 18.56
N SER A 218 -15.71 16.72 18.28
CA SER A 218 -15.87 18.17 18.24
C SER A 218 -15.70 18.75 19.64
N ALA A 219 -14.76 19.68 19.82
CA ALA A 219 -14.65 20.51 21.00
C ALA A 219 -15.80 21.55 21.09
N GLU A 220 -17.02 21.21 20.70
CA GLU A 220 -18.22 22.01 20.88
C GLU A 220 -18.91 21.67 22.21
N GLY A 221 -18.28 22.01 23.27
CA GLY A 221 -18.87 22.35 24.52
C GLY A 221 -18.16 23.58 25.02
N ASP A 222 -18.80 24.71 24.85
CA ASP A 222 -18.47 25.92 25.58
C ASP A 222 -18.77 25.69 27.10
N ASN A 223 -17.95 24.80 27.67
CA ASN A 223 -17.81 24.62 29.09
C ASN A 223 -16.37 24.20 29.39
N ASP A 224 -15.59 25.19 29.71
CA ASP A 224 -14.36 25.09 30.49
C ASP A 224 -14.66 24.53 31.89
N THR A 225 -15.39 23.40 31.98
CA THR A 225 -15.62 22.77 33.27
C THR A 225 -16.07 21.32 33.08
N ILE A 226 -15.13 20.42 32.78
CA ILE A 226 -15.18 19.13 33.40
C ILE A 226 -14.23 19.22 34.58
N THR A 227 -14.58 20.05 35.54
CA THR A 227 -14.15 19.88 36.91
C THR A 227 -14.95 18.72 37.49
N ARG A 228 -14.40 17.51 37.38
CA ARG A 228 -14.58 16.54 38.47
C ARG A 228 -13.78 17.12 39.62
N GLU A 229 -14.47 17.54 40.66
CA GLU A 229 -13.90 17.71 41.99
C GLU A 229 -13.31 16.38 42.41
N SER A 230 -12.03 16.18 42.15
CA SER A 230 -11.24 15.13 42.76
C SER A 230 -10.77 15.67 44.09
N GLY A 231 -11.26 15.00 45.13
CA GLY A 231 -10.69 15.15 46.47
C GLY A 231 -9.18 14.87 46.41
N ASP A 232 -8.51 15.77 47.10
CA ASP A 232 -7.10 15.80 47.46
C ASP A 232 -6.46 14.43 47.67
N SER A 233 -5.77 13.90 46.66
CA SER A 233 -4.59 13.04 46.76
C SER A 233 -3.86 13.03 45.41
N GLY A 234 -2.69 13.69 45.37
CA GLY A 234 -1.91 13.89 44.17
C GLY A 234 -1.36 12.59 43.56
N THR A 235 -1.99 12.18 42.53
CA THR A 235 -1.40 11.43 41.41
C THR A 235 -2.19 11.86 40.19
N ASP A 236 -1.51 12.57 39.28
CA ASP A 236 -2.04 13.01 38.00
C ASP A 236 -2.20 11.80 37.08
N THR A 237 -3.31 11.08 37.20
CA THR A 237 -3.73 10.08 36.23
C THR A 237 -4.48 10.78 35.12
N GLY A 238 -3.72 11.36 34.18
CA GLY A 238 -4.25 11.94 32.97
C GLY A 238 -5.02 10.89 32.13
N THR A 239 -6.24 11.24 31.77
CA THR A 239 -7.06 10.48 30.81
C THR A 239 -6.31 10.41 29.47
N ALA A 240 -5.91 9.22 29.03
CA ALA A 240 -5.10 8.97 27.84
C ALA A 240 -5.93 8.85 26.54
N THR A 241 -7.10 9.44 26.47
CA THR A 241 -7.84 9.61 25.22
C THR A 241 -7.17 10.69 24.38
N PHE A 242 -7.01 10.42 23.06
CA PHE A 242 -6.43 11.41 22.15
C PHE A 242 -7.24 12.71 22.17
N ASP A 243 -6.59 13.81 22.52
CA ASP A 243 -7.24 15.09 22.76
C ASP A 243 -7.50 15.84 21.44
N ALA A 244 -8.78 16.10 21.13
CA ALA A 244 -9.20 16.95 20.03
C ALA A 244 -8.57 18.36 20.03
N ALA A 245 -8.08 18.83 21.18
CA ALA A 245 -7.35 20.07 21.30
C ALA A 245 -6.02 20.08 20.52
N ALA A 246 -5.49 18.93 20.13
CA ALA A 246 -4.31 18.81 19.26
C ALA A 246 -4.54 19.53 17.90
N PHE A 247 -5.77 19.57 17.40
CA PHE A 247 -6.15 20.28 16.18
C PHE A 247 -6.48 21.76 16.42
N ARG A 248 -6.26 22.32 17.62
CA ARG A 248 -6.34 23.78 17.83
C ARG A 248 -5.07 24.43 17.31
N PRO A 249 -5.17 25.60 16.60
CA PRO A 249 -3.99 26.22 15.97
C PRO A 249 -2.80 26.42 16.90
N GLU A 250 -3.06 26.87 18.14
CA GLU A 250 -1.99 27.14 19.11
C GLU A 250 -1.27 25.85 19.53
N ARG A 251 -2.02 24.75 19.72
CA ARG A 251 -1.45 23.45 20.09
C ARG A 251 -0.72 22.80 18.92
N ALA A 252 -1.32 22.90 17.73
CA ALA A 252 -0.72 22.40 16.50
C ALA A 252 0.60 23.14 16.18
N ASP A 253 0.63 24.48 16.34
CA ASP A 253 1.82 25.30 16.15
C ASP A 253 2.91 24.95 17.20
N GLU A 254 2.54 24.78 18.48
CA GLU A 254 3.44 24.35 19.54
C GLU A 254 4.07 22.98 19.22
N ARG A 255 3.25 22.02 18.79
CA ARG A 255 3.70 20.68 18.41
C ARG A 255 4.63 20.72 17.21
N LEU A 256 4.21 21.36 16.12
CA LEU A 256 4.99 21.48 14.88
C LEU A 256 6.35 22.17 15.11
N SER A 257 6.41 23.14 16.06
CA SER A 257 7.65 23.85 16.38
C SER A 257 8.74 22.95 16.96
N GLN A 258 8.41 21.76 17.47
CA GLN A 258 9.37 20.79 17.97
C GLN A 258 10.07 20.01 16.82
N TYR A 259 9.45 19.98 15.64
CA TYR A 259 9.96 19.28 14.46
C TYR A 259 10.57 20.23 13.41
N THR A 260 9.96 21.42 13.25
CA THR A 260 10.37 22.36 12.19
C THR A 260 9.84 23.76 12.46
N THR A 261 10.25 24.74 11.65
CA THR A 261 9.76 26.13 11.72
C THR A 261 8.34 26.22 11.16
N ALA A 262 7.37 26.51 12.00
CA ALA A 262 5.95 26.57 11.67
C ALA A 262 5.59 27.62 10.60
N ASP A 263 6.32 28.75 10.52
CA ASP A 263 6.06 29.84 9.58
C ASP A 263 6.18 29.45 8.09
N ARG A 264 6.72 28.27 7.78
CA ARG A 264 6.84 27.75 6.41
C ARG A 264 5.54 27.20 5.85
N PHE A 265 4.55 26.98 6.71
CA PHE A 265 3.31 26.27 6.39
C PHE A 265 2.10 27.20 6.48
N GLU A 266 1.10 26.96 5.64
CA GLU A 266 -0.19 27.62 5.73
C GLU A 266 -0.94 27.18 6.99
N ARG A 267 -1.94 27.95 7.40
CA ARG A 267 -2.63 27.70 8.67
C ARG A 267 -3.35 26.35 8.68
N ALA A 268 -4.00 25.97 7.57
CA ALA A 268 -4.65 24.66 7.45
C ALA A 268 -3.63 23.51 7.50
N GLU A 269 -2.47 23.69 6.84
CA GLU A 269 -1.36 22.73 6.86
C GLU A 269 -0.83 22.51 8.28
N ARG A 270 -0.63 23.61 9.04
CA ARG A 270 -0.14 23.53 10.43
C ARG A 270 -1.09 22.77 11.33
N VAL A 271 -2.40 23.03 11.19
CA VAL A 271 -3.43 22.33 11.97
C VAL A 271 -3.47 20.86 11.63
N ALA A 272 -3.41 20.51 10.33
CA ALA A 272 -3.43 19.11 9.91
C ALA A 272 -2.21 18.35 10.40
N VAL A 273 -0.99 18.87 10.14
CA VAL A 273 0.25 18.17 10.50
C VAL A 273 0.50 18.18 12.01
N GLY A 274 0.18 19.26 12.72
CA GLY A 274 0.33 19.31 14.18
C GLY A 274 -0.61 18.34 14.90
N GLY A 275 -1.85 18.20 14.43
CA GLY A 275 -2.79 17.20 14.93
C GLY A 275 -2.35 15.77 14.61
N LEU A 276 -1.84 15.54 13.40
CA LEU A 276 -1.32 14.24 12.97
C LEU A 276 -0.12 13.78 13.79
N LEU A 277 0.87 14.68 14.00
CA LEU A 277 2.06 14.37 14.80
C LEU A 277 1.68 14.06 16.26
N ALA A 278 0.74 14.81 16.82
CA ALA A 278 0.23 14.51 18.17
C ALA A 278 -0.44 13.13 18.25
N TYR A 279 -1.15 12.73 17.19
CA TYR A 279 -1.76 11.39 17.10
C TYR A 279 -0.70 10.30 16.99
N ALA A 280 0.29 10.51 16.12
CA ALA A 280 1.40 9.56 15.96
C ALA A 280 2.18 9.38 17.28
N GLU A 281 2.47 10.48 18.02
CA GLU A 281 3.09 10.39 19.33
C GLU A 281 2.23 9.62 20.36
N TYR A 282 0.93 9.91 20.39
CA TYR A 282 -0.01 9.20 21.25
C TYR A 282 -0.04 7.70 20.97
N THR A 283 -0.14 7.29 19.69
CA THR A 283 -0.21 5.87 19.32
C THR A 283 1.10 5.13 19.57
N GLN A 284 2.23 5.81 19.47
CA GLN A 284 3.55 5.24 19.75
C GLN A 284 3.92 5.28 21.24
N GLY A 285 3.04 5.78 22.12
CA GLY A 285 3.32 5.92 23.56
C GLY A 285 4.47 6.89 23.86
N ALA A 286 4.79 7.78 22.91
CA ALA A 286 5.91 8.70 23.07
C ALA A 286 5.60 9.84 24.03
N SER A 287 6.52 10.14 24.95
CA SER A 287 6.41 11.26 25.88
C SER A 287 6.87 12.61 25.29
N GLY A 288 7.29 12.63 24.01
CA GLY A 288 7.82 13.78 23.29
C GLY A 288 7.83 13.58 21.78
N PRO A 289 8.52 14.46 21.03
CA PRO A 289 8.55 14.35 19.57
C PRO A 289 9.20 13.06 19.11
N LEU A 290 8.68 12.51 18.02
CA LEU A 290 9.21 11.31 17.38
C LEU A 290 10.56 11.65 16.72
N SER A 291 11.65 11.18 17.30
CA SER A 291 13.02 11.53 16.90
C SER A 291 13.38 11.10 15.47
N TYR A 292 12.69 10.11 14.93
CA TYR A 292 12.87 9.62 13.56
C TYR A 292 12.08 10.41 12.50
N VAL A 293 11.13 11.26 12.90
CA VAL A 293 10.46 12.20 11.99
C VAL A 293 11.33 13.47 11.88
N GLN A 294 12.41 13.37 11.11
CA GLN A 294 13.41 14.43 10.97
C GLN A 294 12.96 15.60 10.10
N ARG A 295 12.03 15.36 9.16
CA ARG A 295 11.58 16.37 8.22
C ARG A 295 10.07 16.32 8.02
N VAL A 296 9.43 17.46 8.21
CA VAL A 296 8.08 17.71 7.72
C VAL A 296 8.18 18.43 6.38
N ARG A 297 7.84 17.75 5.30
CA ARG A 297 7.99 18.26 3.93
C ARG A 297 6.69 18.89 3.44
N ARG A 298 6.73 20.21 3.17
CA ARG A 298 5.67 20.85 2.39
C ARG A 298 5.84 20.51 0.92
N TYR A 299 4.78 20.08 0.25
CA TYR A 299 4.80 19.83 -1.19
C TYR A 299 3.62 20.49 -1.89
N ASP A 300 3.81 20.79 -3.19
CA ASP A 300 2.76 21.28 -4.07
C ASP A 300 2.34 20.12 -5.01
N PRO A 301 1.09 19.65 -4.96
CA PRO A 301 0.59 18.60 -5.85
C PRO A 301 0.78 18.90 -7.34
N ARG A 302 0.87 20.19 -7.71
CA ARG A 302 1.07 20.64 -9.11
C ARG A 302 2.49 20.38 -9.63
N GLN A 303 3.43 20.02 -8.75
CA GLN A 303 4.80 19.66 -9.15
C GLN A 303 4.93 18.20 -9.59
N SER A 304 3.85 17.45 -9.61
CA SER A 304 3.75 16.09 -10.14
C SER A 304 2.56 15.96 -11.08
N LEU A 305 2.63 15.02 -12.01
CA LEU A 305 1.51 14.61 -12.86
C LEU A 305 0.36 14.17 -11.94
N ARG A 306 -0.79 14.82 -12.11
CA ARG A 306 -1.96 14.55 -11.26
C ARG A 306 -2.74 13.36 -11.81
N LEU A 307 -2.96 12.39 -10.94
CA LEU A 307 -3.78 11.21 -11.17
C LEU A 307 -4.83 11.18 -10.05
N ASP A 308 -6.10 11.22 -10.40
CA ASP A 308 -7.18 11.05 -9.44
C ASP A 308 -7.50 9.57 -9.15
N ALA A 309 -8.39 9.28 -8.22
CA ALA A 309 -8.77 7.92 -7.87
C ALA A 309 -9.24 7.11 -9.09
N THR A 310 -10.00 7.75 -9.99
CA THR A 310 -10.49 7.11 -11.22
C THR A 310 -9.34 6.76 -12.17
N ALA A 311 -8.34 7.65 -12.30
CA ALA A 311 -7.17 7.39 -13.12
C ALA A 311 -6.28 6.28 -12.51
N LEU A 312 -6.05 6.30 -11.20
CA LEU A 312 -5.25 5.26 -10.52
C LEU A 312 -5.86 3.87 -10.71
N ARG A 313 -7.17 3.72 -10.45
CA ARG A 313 -7.92 2.47 -10.65
C ARG A 313 -8.08 2.12 -12.12
N GLY A 314 -8.48 3.08 -12.95
CA GLY A 314 -8.74 2.86 -14.38
C GLY A 314 -7.48 2.43 -15.17
N LEU A 315 -6.29 2.82 -14.73
CA LEU A 315 -5.01 2.42 -15.31
C LEU A 315 -4.39 1.19 -14.63
N GLU A 316 -5.01 0.67 -13.55
CA GLU A 316 -4.50 -0.48 -12.79
C GLU A 316 -3.05 -0.29 -12.33
N LEU A 317 -2.75 0.89 -11.75
CA LEU A 317 -1.37 1.20 -11.36
C LEU A 317 -0.92 0.39 -10.14
N PHE A 318 -1.80 0.25 -9.12
CA PHE A 318 -1.50 -0.38 -7.82
C PHE A 318 -2.52 -1.45 -7.42
N GLU A 319 -3.69 -1.46 -8.05
CA GLU A 319 -4.78 -2.39 -7.79
C GLU A 319 -5.32 -2.92 -9.11
N ALA A 320 -5.40 -4.24 -9.25
CA ALA A 320 -5.94 -4.88 -10.43
C ALA A 320 -7.47 -5.01 -10.34
N HIS A 321 -8.18 -4.91 -11.47
CA HIS A 321 -9.63 -5.10 -11.53
C HIS A 321 -10.07 -6.52 -11.19
N THR A 322 -9.19 -7.49 -11.32
CA THR A 322 -9.48 -8.89 -11.01
C THR A 322 -8.49 -9.41 -9.98
N PRO A 323 -8.89 -10.31 -9.07
CA PRO A 323 -8.02 -10.84 -8.03
C PRO A 323 -6.74 -11.54 -8.54
N SER A 324 -6.73 -11.96 -9.80
CA SER A 324 -5.58 -12.61 -10.45
C SER A 324 -4.92 -11.71 -11.51
N GLY A 325 -5.30 -10.43 -11.57
CA GLY A 325 -4.70 -9.47 -12.49
C GLY A 325 -3.38 -8.94 -11.95
N GLU A 326 -2.47 -8.54 -12.82
CA GLU A 326 -1.23 -7.86 -12.47
C GLU A 326 -1.41 -6.34 -12.60
N THR A 327 -0.74 -5.59 -11.73
CA THR A 327 -0.71 -4.13 -11.74
C THR A 327 0.49 -3.59 -12.52
N LEU A 328 0.49 -2.30 -12.84
CA LEU A 328 1.68 -1.68 -13.42
C LEU A 328 2.88 -1.80 -12.48
N LEU A 329 2.70 -1.51 -11.18
CA LEU A 329 3.78 -1.59 -10.20
C LEU A 329 4.41 -2.98 -10.17
N GLU A 330 3.61 -4.04 -10.05
CA GLU A 330 4.10 -5.42 -10.07
C GLU A 330 4.83 -5.76 -11.37
N THR A 331 4.30 -5.25 -12.49
CA THR A 331 4.93 -5.46 -13.80
C THR A 331 6.30 -4.81 -13.90
N VAL A 332 6.53 -3.60 -13.37
CA VAL A 332 7.81 -2.87 -13.54
C VAL A 332 8.73 -2.93 -12.32
N ASP A 333 8.35 -3.67 -11.28
CA ASP A 333 9.17 -3.81 -10.09
C ASP A 333 10.24 -4.91 -10.27
N GLU A 334 11.45 -4.46 -10.53
CA GLU A 334 12.67 -5.26 -10.56
C GLU A 334 13.67 -4.81 -9.49
N THR A 335 13.17 -4.12 -8.45
CA THR A 335 13.99 -3.72 -7.29
C THR A 335 14.44 -4.94 -6.48
N ARG A 336 15.47 -4.77 -5.66
CA ARG A 336 16.03 -5.83 -4.82
C ARG A 336 15.77 -5.62 -3.33
N SER A 337 15.35 -4.42 -2.96
CA SER A 337 15.10 -4.05 -1.58
C SER A 337 13.72 -3.45 -1.39
N ALA A 338 13.18 -3.53 -0.18
CA ALA A 338 11.95 -2.86 0.20
C ALA A 338 12.04 -1.34 0.02
N LEU A 339 13.21 -0.76 0.28
CA LEU A 339 13.51 0.66 0.04
C LEU A 339 13.29 1.05 -1.42
N GLY A 340 13.86 0.27 -2.36
CA GLY A 340 13.73 0.47 -3.80
C GLY A 340 12.30 0.38 -4.26
N ARG A 341 11.53 -0.63 -3.79
CA ARG A 341 10.12 -0.81 -4.15
C ARG A 341 9.25 0.36 -3.66
N ARG A 342 9.38 0.79 -2.40
CA ARG A 342 8.66 1.98 -1.90
C ARG A 342 9.02 3.24 -2.70
N ARG A 343 10.28 3.37 -3.11
CA ARG A 343 10.73 4.49 -3.97
C ARG A 343 10.11 4.43 -5.35
N LEU A 344 10.08 3.28 -5.99
CA LEU A 344 9.45 3.06 -7.30
C LEU A 344 7.95 3.36 -7.23
N GLU A 345 7.26 2.84 -6.23
CA GLU A 345 5.85 3.13 -5.99
C GLU A 345 5.61 4.64 -5.82
N SER A 346 6.41 5.31 -5.00
CA SER A 346 6.34 6.77 -4.82
C SER A 346 6.55 7.53 -6.15
N TRP A 347 7.42 7.05 -7.05
CA TRP A 347 7.63 7.68 -8.34
C TRP A 347 6.46 7.47 -9.31
N LEU A 348 5.81 6.30 -9.28
CA LEU A 348 4.61 6.01 -10.06
C LEU A 348 3.37 6.75 -9.51
N ARG A 349 3.28 6.95 -8.19
CA ARG A 349 2.23 7.76 -7.56
C ARG A 349 2.39 9.26 -7.82
N ARG A 350 3.63 9.71 -8.05
CA ARG A 350 4.01 11.13 -8.24
C ARG A 350 4.99 11.30 -9.40
N PRO A 351 4.58 11.01 -10.65
CA PRO A 351 5.42 11.25 -11.80
C PRO A 351 5.77 12.74 -11.90
N LEU A 352 6.96 13.05 -12.39
CA LEU A 352 7.47 14.40 -12.41
C LEU A 352 6.84 15.24 -13.55
N VAL A 353 6.71 16.56 -13.34
CA VAL A 353 6.36 17.54 -14.39
C VAL A 353 7.54 18.48 -14.71
N ASN A 354 8.68 18.27 -14.09
CA ASN A 354 9.89 19.01 -14.42
C ASN A 354 10.75 18.21 -15.39
N ARG A 355 10.83 18.68 -16.64
CA ARG A 355 11.54 18.01 -17.73
C ARG A 355 12.99 17.67 -17.38
N GLU A 356 13.76 18.60 -16.81
CA GLU A 356 15.17 18.39 -16.48
C GLU A 356 15.36 17.28 -15.42
N ARG A 357 14.40 17.16 -14.49
CA ARG A 357 14.42 16.08 -13.48
C ARG A 357 14.04 14.74 -14.07
N ILE A 358 13.11 14.72 -15.04
CA ILE A 358 12.73 13.51 -15.78
C ILE A 358 13.94 13.02 -16.58
N GLU A 359 14.55 13.92 -17.39
CA GLU A 359 15.72 13.61 -18.22
C GLU A 359 16.89 13.08 -17.38
N ARG A 360 17.17 13.66 -16.20
CA ARG A 360 18.21 13.14 -15.30
C ARG A 360 17.94 11.71 -14.82
N ARG A 361 16.67 11.33 -14.59
CA ARG A 361 16.35 9.93 -14.28
C ARG A 361 16.55 9.04 -15.49
N HIS A 362 16.12 9.48 -16.68
CA HIS A 362 16.36 8.76 -17.93
C HIS A 362 17.86 8.57 -18.20
N ASP A 363 18.69 9.59 -17.95
CA ASP A 363 20.16 9.49 -18.10
C ASP A 363 20.75 8.41 -17.17
N ALA A 364 20.27 8.34 -15.93
CA ALA A 364 20.70 7.33 -14.97
C ALA A 364 20.25 5.91 -15.38
N VAL A 365 18.98 5.76 -15.81
CA VAL A 365 18.46 4.49 -16.32
C VAL A 365 19.22 4.05 -17.57
N GLU A 366 19.49 4.97 -18.52
CA GLU A 366 20.26 4.68 -19.74
C GLU A 366 21.67 4.22 -19.41
N ALA A 367 22.36 4.90 -18.48
CA ALA A 367 23.70 4.52 -18.08
C ALA A 367 23.75 3.11 -17.47
N LEU A 368 22.79 2.76 -16.61
CA LEU A 368 22.68 1.42 -16.02
C LEU A 368 22.22 0.36 -17.04
N ALA A 369 21.32 0.70 -17.96
CA ALA A 369 20.89 -0.19 -19.04
C ALA A 369 22.03 -0.50 -20.00
N GLY A 370 22.86 0.51 -20.32
CA GLY A 370 23.99 0.40 -21.24
C GLY A 370 25.20 -0.36 -20.68
N ASP A 371 25.35 -0.43 -19.34
CA ASP A 371 26.45 -1.16 -18.69
C ASP A 371 25.91 -2.30 -17.81
N SER A 372 25.87 -3.50 -18.42
CA SER A 372 25.37 -4.70 -17.75
C SER A 372 26.22 -5.12 -16.53
N LEU A 373 27.52 -4.79 -16.50
CA LEU A 373 28.40 -5.14 -15.39
C LEU A 373 28.13 -4.24 -14.19
N VAL A 374 28.00 -2.94 -14.40
CA VAL A 374 27.62 -1.98 -13.34
C VAL A 374 26.23 -2.33 -12.79
N ARG A 375 25.24 -2.56 -13.67
CA ARG A 375 23.89 -2.94 -13.26
C ARG A 375 23.86 -4.22 -12.44
N ALA A 376 24.54 -5.27 -12.89
CA ALA A 376 24.63 -6.54 -12.16
C ALA A 376 25.33 -6.36 -10.81
N ALA A 377 26.45 -5.62 -10.76
CA ALA A 377 27.19 -5.36 -9.53
C ALA A 377 26.34 -4.59 -8.51
N VAL A 378 25.58 -3.58 -8.94
CA VAL A 378 24.66 -2.83 -8.06
C VAL A 378 23.57 -3.76 -7.51
N ARG A 379 22.90 -4.52 -8.38
CA ARG A 379 21.82 -5.43 -7.95
C ARG A 379 22.29 -6.51 -6.99
N GLU A 380 23.45 -7.14 -7.24
CA GLU A 380 24.04 -8.15 -6.36
C GLU A 380 24.31 -7.60 -4.93
N ARG A 381 24.70 -6.33 -4.82
CA ARG A 381 24.97 -5.71 -3.50
C ARG A 381 23.70 -5.45 -2.72
N PHE A 382 22.59 -5.16 -3.38
CA PHE A 382 21.30 -4.99 -2.71
C PHE A 382 20.72 -6.27 -2.12
N ASP A 383 21.12 -7.47 -2.57
CA ASP A 383 20.71 -8.74 -1.97
C ASP A 383 21.17 -8.86 -0.49
N ALA A 384 22.21 -8.11 -0.09
CA ALA A 384 22.71 -8.05 1.29
C ALA A 384 22.29 -6.81 2.08
N ALA A 385 21.47 -5.93 1.50
CA ALA A 385 20.97 -4.72 2.14
C ALA A 385 19.62 -4.96 2.81
N TYR A 386 19.51 -4.56 4.07
CA TYR A 386 18.28 -4.61 4.85
C TYR A 386 17.50 -3.30 4.74
N ASP A 387 16.27 -3.29 5.26
CA ASP A 387 15.41 -2.09 5.27
C ASP A 387 15.92 -1.04 6.25
N LEU A 388 16.83 -0.20 5.76
CA LEU A 388 17.48 0.82 6.58
C LEU A 388 16.51 1.88 7.12
N GLU A 389 15.42 2.21 6.41
CA GLU A 389 14.41 3.18 6.88
C GLU A 389 13.72 2.65 8.13
N ARG A 390 13.25 1.40 8.12
CA ARG A 390 12.59 0.78 9.28
C ARG A 390 13.56 0.52 10.42
N LEU A 391 14.79 0.06 10.12
CA LEU A 391 15.83 -0.15 11.13
C LEU A 391 16.16 1.15 11.88
N VAL A 392 16.35 2.26 11.18
CA VAL A 392 16.62 3.57 11.80
C VAL A 392 15.46 4.02 12.67
N SER A 393 14.23 3.83 12.23
CA SER A 393 13.03 4.10 13.02
C SER A 393 12.95 3.22 14.28
N SER A 394 13.27 1.93 14.17
CA SER A 394 13.28 0.98 15.30
C SER A 394 14.33 1.39 16.34
N VAL A 395 15.53 1.79 15.90
CA VAL A 395 16.58 2.34 16.76
C VAL A 395 16.11 3.59 17.48
N ALA A 396 15.52 4.54 16.76
CA ALA A 396 15.08 5.82 17.33
C ALA A 396 13.89 5.68 18.30
N ARG A 397 13.14 4.59 18.19
CA ARG A 397 12.07 4.21 19.14
C ARG A 397 12.58 3.35 20.32
N GLU A 398 13.88 3.12 20.40
CA GLU A 398 14.52 2.29 21.41
C GLU A 398 14.07 0.80 21.40
N ARG A 399 13.52 0.33 20.25
CA ARG A 399 12.99 -1.02 20.08
C ARG A 399 13.94 -1.96 19.35
N ALA A 400 14.92 -1.42 18.61
CA ALA A 400 15.90 -2.23 17.89
C ALA A 400 16.67 -3.15 18.83
N ASP A 401 16.73 -4.42 18.46
CA ASP A 401 17.54 -5.43 19.13
C ASP A 401 18.97 -5.52 18.54
N ALA A 402 19.74 -6.48 18.99
CA ALA A 402 21.13 -6.64 18.53
C ALA A 402 21.23 -7.16 17.10
N ARG A 403 20.25 -7.93 16.63
CA ARG A 403 20.17 -8.41 15.26
C ARG A 403 19.84 -7.28 14.30
N ASP A 404 18.94 -6.36 14.70
CA ASP A 404 18.62 -5.15 13.96
C ASP A 404 19.87 -4.30 13.74
N LEU A 405 20.67 -4.09 14.79
CA LEU A 405 21.92 -3.34 14.68
C LEU A 405 22.97 -4.07 13.81
N ARG A 406 22.99 -5.40 13.80
CA ARG A 406 23.84 -6.18 12.89
C ARG A 406 23.34 -6.08 11.43
N SER A 407 22.03 -6.07 11.20
CA SER A 407 21.43 -5.85 9.88
C SER A 407 21.75 -4.45 9.36
N LEU A 408 21.70 -3.44 10.23
CA LEU A 408 22.14 -2.08 9.93
C LEU A 408 23.65 -2.05 9.59
N HIS A 409 24.48 -2.71 10.38
CA HIS A 409 25.91 -2.82 10.09
C HIS A 409 26.19 -3.50 8.74
N ALA A 410 25.47 -4.58 8.42
CA ALA A 410 25.61 -5.30 7.14
C ALA A 410 25.25 -4.37 5.97
N THR A 411 24.16 -3.59 6.09
CA THR A 411 23.78 -2.58 5.09
C THR A 411 24.86 -1.51 4.93
N LEU A 412 25.42 -0.99 6.02
CA LEU A 412 26.52 -0.03 5.96
C LEU A 412 27.78 -0.62 5.30
N ALA A 413 28.03 -1.92 5.43
CA ALA A 413 29.17 -2.58 4.81
C ALA A 413 29.07 -2.65 3.27
N VAL A 414 27.86 -2.66 2.72
CA VAL A 414 27.61 -2.68 1.27
C VAL A 414 27.88 -1.31 0.62
N VAL A 415 27.72 -0.22 1.35
CA VAL A 415 27.79 1.15 0.80
C VAL A 415 29.10 1.48 0.08
N PRO A 416 30.30 1.18 0.60
CA PRO A 416 31.55 1.41 -0.13
C PRO A 416 31.61 0.66 -1.46
N GLU A 417 31.08 -0.56 -1.53
CA GLU A 417 31.08 -1.39 -2.73
C GLU A 417 30.12 -0.85 -3.80
N LEU A 418 28.96 -0.30 -3.38
CA LEU A 418 28.02 0.41 -4.27
C LEU A 418 28.65 1.69 -4.83
N ARG A 419 29.40 2.44 -4.02
CA ARG A 419 30.15 3.61 -4.49
C ARG A 419 31.20 3.24 -5.53
N ASP A 420 31.95 2.16 -5.28
CA ASP A 420 32.98 1.67 -6.20
C ASP A 420 32.34 1.14 -7.51
N ALA A 421 31.21 0.42 -7.41
CA ALA A 421 30.49 -0.08 -8.57
C ALA A 421 29.93 1.03 -9.47
N THR A 422 29.56 2.16 -8.89
CA THR A 422 29.03 3.33 -9.62
C THR A 422 30.10 4.38 -9.99
N ASP A 423 31.38 4.10 -9.68
CA ASP A 423 32.46 5.05 -10.01
C ASP A 423 32.65 5.19 -11.53
N GLY A 424 32.82 6.43 -11.98
CA GLY A 424 32.95 6.76 -13.39
C GLY A 424 31.62 6.82 -14.16
N VAL A 425 30.46 6.60 -13.52
CA VAL A 425 29.15 6.81 -14.14
C VAL A 425 28.65 8.21 -13.78
N ASP A 426 28.81 9.15 -14.71
CA ASP A 426 28.50 10.58 -14.49
C ASP A 426 27.00 10.81 -14.16
N ALA A 427 26.11 10.06 -14.80
CA ALA A 427 24.66 10.15 -14.57
C ALA A 427 24.23 9.73 -13.14
N LEU A 428 25.08 9.01 -12.40
CA LEU A 428 24.86 8.59 -11.02
C LEU A 428 25.66 9.40 -10.00
N ALA A 429 26.32 10.49 -10.41
CA ALA A 429 27.23 11.23 -9.55
C ALA A 429 26.56 11.79 -8.29
N ASP A 430 25.36 12.33 -8.41
CA ASP A 430 24.57 12.86 -7.27
C ASP A 430 24.13 11.75 -6.29
N VAL A 431 23.73 10.58 -6.81
CA VAL A 431 23.37 9.43 -5.96
C VAL A 431 24.62 8.89 -5.27
N ARG A 432 25.73 8.72 -6.00
CA ARG A 432 27.00 8.25 -5.44
C ARG A 432 27.55 9.19 -4.35
N GLU A 433 27.40 10.51 -4.50
CA GLU A 433 27.81 11.48 -3.48
C GLU A 433 26.96 11.33 -2.21
N ALA A 434 25.67 11.02 -2.34
CA ALA A 434 24.75 10.84 -1.22
C ALA A 434 24.91 9.47 -0.50
N LEU A 435 25.61 8.50 -1.10
CA LEU A 435 25.96 7.23 -0.46
C LEU A 435 27.05 7.43 0.60
N ASP A 436 26.69 7.89 1.81
CA ASP A 436 27.62 8.09 2.91
C ASP A 436 28.02 6.76 3.57
N PRO A 437 29.30 6.34 3.54
CA PRO A 437 29.71 5.03 4.07
C PRO A 437 29.76 4.94 5.60
N LEU A 438 29.54 6.03 6.33
CA LEU A 438 29.59 6.12 7.82
C LEU A 438 30.70 5.24 8.45
N PRO A 439 31.97 5.39 8.07
CA PRO A 439 33.03 4.44 8.45
C PRO A 439 33.25 4.33 9.95
N GLU A 440 33.06 5.42 10.69
CA GLU A 440 33.23 5.45 12.14
C GLU A 440 32.11 4.65 12.84
N LEU A 441 30.87 4.83 12.42
CA LEU A 441 29.74 4.08 12.96
C LEU A 441 29.87 2.59 12.64
N ARG A 442 30.21 2.26 11.38
CA ARG A 442 30.43 0.87 10.95
C ARG A 442 31.50 0.18 11.78
N THR A 443 32.65 0.83 11.99
CA THR A 443 33.72 0.25 12.82
C THR A 443 33.27 0.09 14.27
N TYR A 444 32.57 1.09 14.81
CA TYR A 444 32.06 1.04 16.17
C TYR A 444 31.09 -0.13 16.39
N LEU A 445 30.16 -0.38 15.45
CA LEU A 445 29.22 -1.51 15.52
C LEU A 445 29.94 -2.87 15.40
N ASP A 446 30.97 -2.97 14.53
CA ASP A 446 31.76 -4.18 14.40
C ASP A 446 32.60 -4.50 15.63
N ASP A 447 33.12 -3.46 16.30
CA ASP A 447 33.88 -3.60 17.54
C ASP A 447 32.95 -3.95 18.74
N ALA A 448 31.72 -3.43 18.75
CA ALA A 448 30.80 -3.55 19.89
C ALA A 448 30.02 -4.87 19.89
N LEU A 449 29.52 -5.34 18.75
CA LEU A 449 28.54 -6.42 18.66
C LEU A 449 29.18 -7.74 18.22
N VAL A 450 28.68 -8.86 18.76
CA VAL A 450 29.03 -10.19 18.25
C VAL A 450 28.43 -10.37 16.84
N VAL A 451 28.95 -11.30 16.07
CA VAL A 451 28.54 -11.54 14.67
C VAL A 451 27.10 -12.09 14.59
N ASP A 452 26.75 -12.99 15.49
CA ASP A 452 25.43 -13.64 15.57
C ASP A 452 24.89 -13.48 17.00
N PRO A 453 24.21 -12.37 17.30
CA PRO A 453 23.67 -12.11 18.63
C PRO A 453 22.41 -12.93 18.90
N PRO A 454 22.13 -13.27 20.17
CA PRO A 454 20.87 -13.87 20.59
C PRO A 454 19.69 -12.93 20.26
N GLN A 455 18.50 -13.50 20.27
CA GLN A 455 17.28 -12.73 19.98
C GLN A 455 16.93 -11.78 21.12
N GLU A 456 17.03 -12.28 22.36
CA GLU A 456 16.75 -11.44 23.54
C GLU A 456 18.03 -10.85 24.13
N ILE A 457 18.03 -9.55 24.36
CA ILE A 457 19.18 -8.82 24.93
C ILE A 457 19.47 -9.32 26.36
N THR A 458 18.42 -9.74 27.07
CA THR A 458 18.49 -10.25 28.45
C THR A 458 19.17 -11.62 28.59
N GLU A 459 19.34 -12.36 27.48
CA GLU A 459 20.10 -13.62 27.47
C GLU A 459 21.61 -13.43 27.58
N GLY A 460 22.10 -12.20 27.46
CA GLY A 460 23.52 -11.85 27.40
C GLY A 460 24.21 -12.35 26.12
N GLY A 461 25.52 -12.12 25.99
CA GLY A 461 26.29 -12.55 24.81
C GLY A 461 26.11 -11.66 23.56
N VAL A 462 25.63 -10.44 23.72
CA VAL A 462 25.40 -9.44 22.67
C VAL A 462 26.66 -8.63 22.37
N ILE A 463 27.40 -8.24 23.42
CA ILE A 463 28.60 -7.39 23.32
C ILE A 463 29.85 -8.25 23.13
N ARG A 464 30.68 -7.87 22.15
CA ARG A 464 31.91 -8.57 21.78
C ARG A 464 32.94 -8.52 22.90
N GLU A 465 33.69 -9.61 23.11
CA GLU A 465 34.86 -9.66 23.99
C GLU A 465 35.92 -8.64 23.52
N GLY A 466 36.46 -7.86 24.48
CA GLY A 466 37.40 -6.80 24.21
C GLY A 466 36.81 -5.39 24.03
N PHE A 467 35.48 -5.25 24.03
CA PHE A 467 34.81 -3.96 23.92
C PHE A 467 34.75 -3.20 25.24
N ASP A 468 34.51 -3.89 26.37
CA ASP A 468 34.49 -3.29 27.71
C ASP A 468 35.29 -4.15 28.70
N GLU A 469 36.37 -3.63 29.27
CA GLU A 469 37.28 -4.34 30.18
C GLU A 469 36.54 -4.90 31.43
N LYS A 470 35.57 -4.16 31.95
CA LYS A 470 34.80 -4.55 33.12
C LYS A 470 33.84 -5.72 32.84
N LEU A 471 33.24 -5.75 31.67
CA LEU A 471 32.39 -6.86 31.23
C LEU A 471 33.24 -8.12 31.05
N ASP A 472 34.41 -7.99 30.41
CA ASP A 472 35.34 -9.09 30.22
C ASP A 472 35.83 -9.68 31.53
N GLU A 473 36.16 -8.84 32.54
CA GLU A 473 36.51 -9.29 33.91
C GLU A 473 35.39 -10.06 34.60
N LEU A 474 34.13 -9.63 34.43
CA LEU A 474 32.98 -10.32 35.01
C LEU A 474 32.73 -11.68 34.33
N ARG A 475 32.83 -11.73 33.02
CA ARG A 475 32.69 -12.97 32.23
C ARG A 475 33.81 -13.96 32.53
N GLU A 476 35.04 -13.47 32.72
CA GLU A 476 36.18 -14.29 33.12
C GLU A 476 35.97 -14.90 34.52
N THR A 477 35.48 -14.08 35.50
CA THR A 477 35.17 -14.55 36.83
C THR A 477 34.12 -15.65 36.84
N ALA A 478 33.03 -15.49 36.05
CA ALA A 478 31.99 -16.53 35.90
C ALA A 478 32.55 -17.80 35.22
N ARG A 479 33.37 -17.65 34.19
CA ARG A 479 34.04 -18.76 33.49
C ARG A 479 34.96 -19.56 34.40
N GLU A 480 35.89 -18.87 35.09
CA GLU A 480 36.80 -19.54 36.04
C GLU A 480 36.03 -20.29 37.16
N GLY A 481 34.96 -19.68 37.63
CA GLY A 481 34.07 -20.29 38.62
C GLY A 481 33.40 -21.59 38.08
N ARG A 482 32.86 -21.56 36.85
CA ARG A 482 32.26 -22.74 36.22
C ARG A 482 33.28 -23.83 35.90
N GLU A 483 34.50 -23.48 35.47
CA GLU A 483 35.60 -24.44 35.28
C GLU A 483 35.95 -25.13 36.59
N TRP A 484 36.04 -24.35 37.70
CA TRP A 484 36.25 -24.91 39.03
C TRP A 484 35.15 -25.89 39.45
N VAL A 485 33.87 -25.58 39.19
CA VAL A 485 32.76 -26.48 39.47
C VAL A 485 32.80 -27.71 38.60
N ALA A 486 33.18 -27.62 37.34
CA ALA A 486 33.37 -28.78 36.45
C ALA A 486 34.44 -29.74 36.96
N ASP A 487 35.53 -29.24 37.53
CA ASP A 487 36.61 -30.03 38.09
C ASP A 487 36.26 -30.58 39.50
N LEU A 488 35.28 -30.00 40.17
CA LEU A 488 34.89 -30.38 41.52
C LEU A 488 34.47 -31.85 41.67
N GLU A 489 33.74 -32.37 40.69
CA GLU A 489 33.25 -33.75 40.73
C GLU A 489 34.42 -34.73 40.79
N ALA A 490 35.45 -34.56 39.97
CA ALA A 490 36.62 -35.39 39.97
C ALA A 490 37.43 -35.24 41.26
N SER A 491 37.63 -34.01 41.74
CA SER A 491 38.34 -33.68 42.96
C SER A 491 37.63 -34.26 44.19
N GLU A 492 36.29 -34.14 44.28
CA GLU A 492 35.52 -34.67 45.40
C GLU A 492 35.42 -36.20 45.38
N ARG A 493 35.38 -36.86 44.28
CA ARG A 493 35.50 -38.33 44.17
C ARG A 493 36.86 -38.83 44.65
N GLU A 494 37.95 -38.15 44.28
CA GLU A 494 39.27 -38.48 44.75
C GLU A 494 39.42 -38.23 46.25
N ARG A 495 38.88 -37.10 46.77
CA ARG A 495 38.92 -36.70 48.18
C ARG A 495 38.15 -37.65 49.09
N THR A 496 36.94 -38.03 48.66
CA THR A 496 35.98 -38.77 49.50
C THR A 496 36.05 -40.28 49.31
N GLY A 497 36.53 -40.74 48.15
CA GLY A 497 36.51 -42.13 47.72
C GLY A 497 35.12 -42.63 47.33
N ILE A 498 34.16 -41.74 47.10
CA ILE A 498 32.77 -42.06 46.68
C ILE A 498 32.68 -42.02 45.19
N ASP A 499 32.76 -43.17 44.51
CA ASP A 499 32.72 -43.26 43.05
C ASP A 499 31.42 -42.78 42.41
N ASN A 500 30.30 -42.81 43.13
CA ASN A 500 28.95 -42.43 42.66
C ASN A 500 28.55 -40.98 43.02
N LEU A 501 29.51 -40.17 43.40
CA LEU A 501 29.29 -38.75 43.61
C LEU A 501 29.15 -38.05 42.28
N SER A 502 28.15 -37.11 42.13
CA SER A 502 27.97 -36.26 40.99
C SER A 502 27.76 -34.81 41.42
N VAL A 503 28.24 -33.88 40.63
CA VAL A 503 28.02 -32.45 40.80
C VAL A 503 26.98 -31.98 39.76
N GLY A 504 26.00 -31.19 40.16
CA GLY A 504 24.96 -30.70 39.28
C GLY A 504 24.45 -29.31 39.72
N TYR A 505 23.65 -28.71 38.89
CA TYR A 505 22.96 -27.40 39.10
C TYR A 505 21.45 -27.57 39.09
N ASN A 506 20.76 -26.78 39.90
CA ASN A 506 19.32 -26.68 39.90
C ASN A 506 18.90 -25.23 40.14
N GLU A 507 18.06 -24.69 39.29
CA GLU A 507 17.62 -23.29 39.34
C GLU A 507 17.10 -22.84 40.73
N VAL A 508 16.32 -23.70 41.40
CA VAL A 508 15.75 -23.36 42.72
C VAL A 508 16.77 -23.45 43.86
N HIS A 509 17.75 -24.33 43.75
CA HIS A 509 18.67 -24.68 44.85
C HIS A 509 20.15 -24.38 44.55
N GLY A 510 20.51 -24.02 43.32
CA GLY A 510 21.90 -23.79 42.90
C GLY A 510 22.73 -25.07 42.73
N TYR A 511 24.07 -24.97 42.81
CA TYR A 511 24.98 -26.09 42.63
C TYR A 511 24.93 -27.07 43.80
N TYR A 512 24.99 -28.33 43.53
CA TYR A 512 24.94 -29.39 44.55
C TYR A 512 25.87 -30.58 44.24
N ILE A 513 26.25 -31.27 45.31
CA ILE A 513 26.95 -32.55 45.23
C ILE A 513 25.92 -33.62 45.59
N GLU A 514 25.62 -34.52 44.66
CA GLU A 514 24.65 -35.58 44.86
C GLU A 514 25.35 -36.89 45.24
N VAL A 515 24.94 -37.47 46.37
CA VAL A 515 25.48 -38.75 46.87
C VAL A 515 24.33 -39.74 47.05
N THR A 516 24.49 -40.96 46.53
CA THR A 516 23.50 -42.03 46.65
C THR A 516 23.38 -42.50 48.10
N ASN A 517 22.16 -42.93 48.53
CA ASN A 517 21.87 -43.36 49.90
C ASN A 517 22.78 -44.47 50.42
N SER A 518 23.42 -45.26 49.56
CA SER A 518 24.38 -46.33 49.90
C SER A 518 25.68 -45.82 50.51
N HIS A 519 26.08 -44.60 50.25
CA HIS A 519 27.35 -43.98 50.62
C HIS A 519 27.20 -42.79 51.61
N LEU A 520 26.00 -42.60 52.19
CA LEU A 520 25.76 -41.51 53.13
C LEU A 520 26.64 -41.61 54.43
N GLY A 521 27.12 -42.80 54.77
CA GLY A 521 28.06 -42.99 55.89
C GLY A 521 29.47 -42.57 55.61
N GLU A 522 29.85 -42.32 54.37
CA GLU A 522 31.16 -41.89 53.87
C GLU A 522 31.20 -40.38 53.56
N VAL A 523 30.06 -39.68 53.68
CA VAL A 523 29.97 -38.25 53.46
C VAL A 523 30.76 -37.48 54.50
N PRO A 524 31.69 -36.60 54.13
CA PRO A 524 32.50 -35.78 55.07
C PRO A 524 31.65 -34.83 55.90
N ASP A 525 32.20 -34.46 57.08
CA ASP A 525 31.51 -33.55 58.05
C ASP A 525 31.33 -32.14 57.53
N ASP A 526 32.10 -31.71 56.50
CA ASP A 526 32.04 -30.39 55.88
C ASP A 526 30.91 -30.30 54.83
N TYR A 527 30.23 -31.37 54.48
CA TYR A 527 29.07 -31.36 53.63
C TYR A 527 27.82 -30.95 54.37
N THR A 528 27.18 -29.87 53.86
CA THR A 528 25.90 -29.42 54.40
C THR A 528 24.80 -29.92 53.50
N ARG A 529 23.78 -30.61 54.08
CA ARG A 529 22.63 -31.15 53.34
C ARG A 529 21.77 -30.03 52.76
N ARG A 530 21.52 -30.09 51.45
CA ARG A 530 20.69 -29.12 50.69
C ARG A 530 19.29 -29.69 50.42
N GLN A 531 19.20 -30.95 50.02
CA GLN A 531 17.95 -31.60 49.67
C GLN A 531 18.03 -33.12 49.88
N THR A 532 16.90 -33.74 50.35
CA THR A 532 16.79 -35.20 50.47
C THR A 532 15.89 -35.72 49.36
N LEU A 533 16.39 -36.62 48.55
CA LEU A 533 15.66 -37.28 47.47
C LEU A 533 15.36 -38.75 47.84
N LYS A 534 14.59 -39.48 47.05
CA LYS A 534 14.19 -40.85 47.33
C LYS A 534 15.40 -41.83 47.36
N ASN A 535 16.39 -41.65 46.49
CA ASN A 535 17.50 -42.56 46.27
C ASN A 535 18.88 -41.93 46.53
N SER A 536 18.93 -40.62 46.78
CA SER A 536 20.16 -39.83 46.95
C SER A 536 19.89 -38.64 47.89
N GLU A 537 20.93 -38.00 48.34
CA GLU A 537 20.91 -36.73 49.04
C GLU A 537 21.83 -35.72 48.33
N ARG A 538 21.42 -34.46 48.35
CA ARG A 538 22.17 -33.35 47.78
C ARG A 538 22.79 -32.52 48.89
N PHE A 539 24.06 -32.22 48.69
CA PHE A 539 24.89 -31.47 49.65
C PHE A 539 25.55 -30.29 48.94
N TYR A 540 26.06 -29.38 49.73
CA TYR A 540 26.99 -28.37 49.31
C TYR A 540 28.13 -28.21 50.33
N THR A 541 29.28 -27.74 49.92
CA THR A 541 30.38 -27.32 50.79
C THR A 541 30.38 -25.80 50.90
N PRO A 542 30.94 -25.26 52.01
CA PRO A 542 31.09 -23.79 52.12
C PRO A 542 31.89 -23.18 50.96
N GLU A 543 32.83 -23.92 50.37
CA GLU A 543 33.58 -23.50 49.19
C GLU A 543 32.74 -23.47 47.95
N LEU A 544 31.94 -24.53 47.68
CA LEU A 544 30.98 -24.58 46.59
C LEU A 544 29.97 -23.43 46.67
N LYS A 545 29.44 -23.17 47.88
CA LYS A 545 28.50 -22.07 48.07
C LYS A 545 29.15 -20.69 47.83
N ARG A 546 30.38 -20.49 48.27
CA ARG A 546 31.13 -19.24 47.98
C ARG A 546 31.34 -19.07 46.45
N ARG A 547 31.72 -20.14 45.76
CA ARG A 547 31.92 -20.13 44.29
C ARG A 547 30.60 -19.92 43.56
N GLU A 548 29.52 -20.53 44.04
CA GLU A 548 28.17 -20.29 43.52
C GLU A 548 27.80 -18.82 43.57
N ASP A 549 27.99 -18.17 44.75
CA ASP A 549 27.67 -16.77 44.94
C ASP A 549 28.57 -15.86 44.07
N GLU A 550 29.84 -16.26 43.85
CA GLU A 550 30.76 -15.58 42.94
C GLU A 550 30.32 -15.70 41.46
N ILE A 551 29.92 -16.89 41.02
CA ILE A 551 29.45 -17.14 39.63
C ILE A 551 28.18 -16.34 39.39
N LEU A 552 27.12 -16.60 40.15
CA LEU A 552 25.81 -15.97 39.96
C LEU A 552 25.88 -14.46 40.06
N GLY A 553 26.60 -13.94 41.05
CA GLY A 553 26.78 -12.50 41.19
C GLY A 553 27.69 -11.86 40.12
N ALA A 554 28.55 -12.62 39.42
CA ALA A 554 29.31 -12.16 38.27
C ALA A 554 28.45 -12.17 37.01
N GLU A 555 27.61 -13.21 36.81
CA GLU A 555 26.67 -13.33 35.72
C GLU A 555 25.65 -12.21 35.75
N GLU A 556 24.94 -11.99 36.86
CA GLU A 556 23.97 -10.91 37.04
C GLU A 556 24.54 -9.52 36.74
N ARG A 557 25.76 -9.26 37.24
CA ARG A 557 26.44 -7.98 36.93
C ARG A 557 26.94 -7.89 35.50
N ALA A 558 27.30 -9.02 34.88
CA ALA A 558 27.68 -9.06 33.46
C ALA A 558 26.47 -8.75 32.57
N ASP A 559 25.30 -9.36 32.83
CA ASP A 559 24.06 -9.15 32.08
C ASP A 559 23.58 -7.69 32.22
N SER A 560 23.58 -7.15 33.44
CA SER A 560 23.25 -5.72 33.66
C SER A 560 24.21 -4.79 32.93
N ARG A 561 25.52 -5.09 32.96
CA ARG A 561 26.54 -4.29 32.28
C ARG A 561 26.42 -4.38 30.78
N GLU A 562 26.09 -5.54 30.25
CA GLU A 562 25.89 -5.80 28.84
C GLU A 562 24.68 -5.05 28.30
N TYR A 563 23.57 -5.04 29.03
CA TYR A 563 22.40 -4.24 28.74
C TYR A 563 22.70 -2.73 28.70
N GLU A 564 23.44 -2.21 29.70
CA GLU A 564 23.88 -0.80 29.71
C GLU A 564 24.72 -0.47 28.45
N LEU A 565 25.65 -1.35 28.08
CA LEU A 565 26.51 -1.16 26.92
C LEU A 565 25.72 -1.22 25.61
N PHE A 566 24.79 -2.16 25.49
CA PHE A 566 23.93 -2.27 24.33
C PHE A 566 23.06 -1.00 24.15
N THR A 567 22.49 -0.49 25.26
CA THR A 567 21.73 0.77 25.23
C THR A 567 22.59 1.93 24.73
N GLN A 568 23.84 2.05 25.17
CA GLN A 568 24.77 3.06 24.67
C GLN A 568 25.12 2.88 23.19
N VAL A 569 25.22 1.62 22.70
CA VAL A 569 25.44 1.34 21.29
C VAL A 569 24.23 1.80 20.47
N ARG A 570 23.02 1.50 20.92
CA ARG A 570 21.76 1.92 20.28
C ARG A 570 21.63 3.45 20.26
N GLU A 571 21.92 4.14 21.37
CA GLU A 571 21.94 5.60 21.45
C GLU A 571 22.95 6.21 20.46
N ARG A 572 24.14 5.61 20.33
CA ARG A 572 25.17 6.09 19.37
C ARG A 572 24.70 5.96 17.92
N VAL A 573 23.92 4.93 17.58
CA VAL A 573 23.29 4.79 16.25
C VAL A 573 22.19 5.85 16.09
N ALA A 574 21.37 6.09 17.11
CA ALA A 574 20.30 7.09 17.11
C ALA A 574 20.83 8.51 16.85
N ASP A 575 22.03 8.86 17.35
CA ASP A 575 22.69 10.14 17.09
C ASP A 575 22.97 10.40 15.59
N GLU A 576 23.05 9.34 14.77
CA GLU A 576 23.32 9.44 13.33
C GLU A 576 22.05 9.33 12.46
N THR A 577 20.84 9.39 13.07
CA THR A 577 19.55 9.18 12.39
C THR A 577 19.40 10.00 11.11
N GLU A 578 19.75 11.30 11.12
CA GLU A 578 19.64 12.16 9.92
C GLU A 578 20.52 11.68 8.77
N ARG A 579 21.75 11.24 9.06
CA ARG A 579 22.68 10.72 8.04
C ARG A 579 22.24 9.37 7.50
N LEU A 580 21.74 8.50 8.39
CA LEU A 580 21.24 7.18 8.05
C LEU A 580 19.98 7.28 7.16
N GLN A 581 19.06 8.21 7.45
CA GLN A 581 17.89 8.47 6.60
C GLN A 581 18.29 9.03 5.23
N ALA A 582 19.29 9.93 5.17
CA ALA A 582 19.79 10.43 3.90
C ALA A 582 20.44 9.32 3.07
N LEU A 583 21.17 8.40 3.72
CA LEU A 583 21.72 7.20 3.07
C LEU A 583 20.62 6.28 2.57
N ALA A 584 19.58 6.03 3.37
CA ALA A 584 18.44 5.20 2.97
C ALA A 584 17.73 5.76 1.72
N ASP A 585 17.52 7.09 1.63
CA ASP A 585 17.01 7.74 0.41
C ASP A 585 17.90 7.51 -0.81
N ALA A 586 19.23 7.58 -0.63
CA ALA A 586 20.17 7.35 -1.72
C ALA A 586 20.18 5.88 -2.18
N LEU A 587 20.14 4.92 -1.25
CA LEU A 587 20.01 3.49 -1.55
C LEU A 587 18.70 3.19 -2.27
N ALA A 588 17.56 3.68 -1.77
CA ALA A 588 16.26 3.53 -2.38
C ALA A 588 16.22 4.05 -3.83
N ARG A 589 16.83 5.21 -4.07
CA ARG A 589 16.94 5.81 -5.41
C ARG A 589 17.81 4.97 -6.36
N LEU A 590 18.95 4.47 -5.88
CA LEU A 590 19.84 3.64 -6.69
C LEU A 590 19.20 2.32 -7.09
N ASP A 591 18.53 1.64 -6.15
CA ASP A 591 17.85 0.38 -6.40
C ASP A 591 16.68 0.55 -7.37
N ALA A 592 15.84 1.59 -7.18
CA ALA A 592 14.75 1.90 -8.12
C ALA A 592 15.26 2.18 -9.54
N LEU A 593 16.36 2.93 -9.68
CA LEU A 593 16.99 3.18 -10.99
C LEU A 593 17.56 1.90 -11.63
N ALA A 594 18.17 1.03 -10.83
CA ALA A 594 18.69 -0.25 -11.30
C ALA A 594 17.56 -1.22 -11.68
N GLY A 595 16.43 -1.21 -10.95
CA GLY A 595 15.21 -1.93 -11.29
C GLY A 595 14.65 -1.48 -12.63
N LEU A 596 14.42 -0.17 -12.81
CA LEU A 596 13.94 0.39 -14.08
C LEU A 596 14.87 0.11 -15.27
N ALA A 597 16.19 0.15 -15.05
CA ALA A 597 17.17 -0.21 -16.07
C ALA A 597 17.11 -1.71 -16.44
N THR A 598 16.76 -2.55 -15.49
CA THR A 598 16.57 -3.98 -15.72
C THR A 598 15.33 -4.22 -16.56
N VAL A 599 14.20 -3.62 -16.19
CA VAL A 599 12.96 -3.65 -16.98
C VAL A 599 13.22 -3.16 -18.41
N ALA A 600 13.97 -2.06 -18.58
CA ALA A 600 14.26 -1.50 -19.89
C ALA A 600 15.00 -2.48 -20.80
N VAL A 601 15.94 -3.24 -20.25
CA VAL A 601 16.72 -4.22 -21.02
C VAL A 601 15.93 -5.52 -21.24
N ASP A 602 15.31 -6.06 -20.20
CA ASP A 602 14.68 -7.38 -20.25
C ASP A 602 13.38 -7.37 -21.07
N ARG A 603 12.70 -6.19 -21.16
CA ARG A 603 11.43 -6.03 -21.87
C ARG A 603 11.54 -5.16 -23.14
N ASP A 604 12.74 -4.81 -23.54
CA ASP A 604 13.01 -4.02 -24.74
C ASP A 604 12.21 -2.69 -24.73
N TYR A 605 12.31 -1.95 -23.61
CA TYR A 605 11.72 -0.61 -23.48
C TYR A 605 12.70 0.45 -24.00
N THR A 606 12.16 1.48 -24.62
CA THR A 606 12.92 2.53 -25.26
C THR A 606 12.90 3.83 -24.45
N ARG A 607 14.04 4.56 -24.43
CA ARG A 607 14.13 5.88 -23.84
C ARG A 607 13.21 6.85 -24.58
N PRO A 608 12.20 7.47 -23.91
CA PRO A 608 11.37 8.47 -24.56
C PRO A 608 12.09 9.82 -24.69
N GLU A 609 11.85 10.52 -25.78
CA GLU A 609 12.20 11.94 -25.93
C GLU A 609 11.16 12.78 -25.16
N MET A 610 11.63 13.55 -24.18
CA MET A 610 10.73 14.45 -23.44
C MET A 610 10.63 15.81 -24.13
N ARG A 611 9.44 16.18 -24.55
CA ARG A 611 9.12 17.48 -25.17
C ARG A 611 8.63 18.48 -24.11
N PRO A 612 8.78 19.80 -24.33
CA PRO A 612 8.25 20.82 -23.43
C PRO A 612 6.72 20.70 -23.33
N SER A 613 6.16 21.21 -22.24
CA SER A 613 4.70 21.25 -22.11
C SER A 613 4.08 22.16 -23.19
N PRO A 614 2.86 21.87 -23.64
CA PRO A 614 2.15 22.72 -24.59
C PRO A 614 2.08 24.19 -24.19
N SER A 615 1.83 24.46 -22.89
CA SER A 615 1.75 25.83 -22.36
C SER A 615 3.09 26.56 -22.33
N ASP A 616 4.22 25.86 -22.21
CA ASP A 616 5.57 26.44 -22.23
C ASP A 616 5.97 26.87 -23.63
N VAL A 617 5.59 26.13 -24.66
CA VAL A 617 5.82 26.51 -26.08
C VAL A 617 5.05 27.79 -26.40
N GLY A 618 3.80 27.93 -25.92
CA GLY A 618 3.00 29.16 -26.08
C GLY A 618 3.65 30.41 -25.43
N ARG A 619 4.31 30.24 -24.27
CA ARG A 619 5.03 31.35 -23.60
C ARG A 619 6.34 31.75 -24.27
N LEU A 620 7.05 30.80 -24.87
CA LEU A 620 8.27 31.08 -25.63
C LEU A 620 7.96 31.88 -26.92
N GLY A 621 6.85 31.57 -27.59
CA GLY A 621 6.36 32.31 -28.75
C GLY A 621 5.97 33.78 -28.46
N THR A 622 5.35 34.04 -27.28
CA THR A 622 4.93 35.40 -26.87
C THR A 622 6.09 36.28 -26.37
N ARG A 623 7.23 35.68 -25.95
CA ARG A 623 8.41 36.40 -25.50
C ARG A 623 9.27 36.95 -26.64
N ALA A 624 9.07 36.46 -27.86
CA ALA A 624 9.74 36.95 -29.09
C ALA A 624 9.15 38.28 -29.59
N ASP A 625 7.97 38.72 -29.08
CA ASP A 625 7.22 39.91 -29.50
C ASP A 625 7.41 41.16 -28.60
N GLU A 626 8.30 41.14 -27.59
CA GLU A 626 8.62 42.37 -26.86
C GLU A 626 9.65 43.18 -27.65
N PRO A 627 9.33 44.38 -28.17
CA PRO A 627 10.24 45.19 -28.95
C PRO A 627 11.31 45.81 -28.06
N GLU A 628 12.54 45.31 -28.13
CA GLU A 628 13.72 46.09 -27.69
C GLU A 628 13.80 47.35 -28.52
N THR A 629 13.43 48.50 -27.95
CA THR A 629 13.68 49.82 -28.50
C THR A 629 15.18 50.02 -28.64
N ARG A 630 15.70 49.82 -29.88
CA ARG A 630 16.98 50.37 -30.33
C ARG A 630 16.72 51.13 -31.62
N ALA A 631 17.09 52.41 -31.56
CA ALA A 631 17.01 53.34 -32.63
C ALA A 631 17.99 53.03 -33.77
N ASP A 632 17.49 53.28 -35.03
CA ASP A 632 18.16 53.65 -36.27
C ASP A 632 19.29 52.76 -36.82
N GLU A 633 18.90 51.95 -37.85
CA GLU A 633 19.54 52.01 -39.19
C GLU A 633 18.70 51.16 -40.16
N PRO A 634 18.48 51.59 -41.43
CA PRO A 634 17.68 50.88 -42.42
C PRO A 634 18.55 49.90 -43.20
N GLU A 635 18.44 48.62 -42.99
CA GLU A 635 18.94 47.64 -43.97
C GLU A 635 17.77 46.77 -44.45
N THR A 636 17.63 46.84 -45.79
CA THR A 636 16.79 45.98 -46.61
C THR A 636 17.04 44.52 -46.34
N ARG A 637 16.05 43.83 -45.74
CA ARG A 637 16.02 42.38 -45.69
C ARG A 637 14.78 41.87 -46.40
N ALA A 638 15.06 40.93 -47.28
CA ALA A 638 14.09 40.13 -47.99
C ALA A 638 13.22 39.35 -47.00
N ASP A 639 11.94 39.20 -47.34
CA ASP A 639 10.96 38.39 -46.68
C ASP A 639 11.46 36.94 -46.50
N GLU A 640 11.89 36.59 -45.29
CA GLU A 640 11.92 35.22 -44.84
C GLU A 640 10.57 34.92 -44.17
N PRO A 641 9.93 33.77 -44.45
CA PRO A 641 8.66 33.43 -43.83
C PRO A 641 8.87 33.24 -42.33
N GLU A 642 8.05 33.89 -41.51
CA GLU A 642 7.91 33.65 -40.07
C GLU A 642 7.75 32.16 -39.88
N THR A 643 8.74 31.51 -39.26
CA THR A 643 8.66 30.15 -38.78
C THR A 643 7.64 30.13 -37.65
N ARG A 644 6.41 29.72 -37.98
CA ARG A 644 5.49 29.17 -36.98
C ARG A 644 6.27 28.09 -36.22
N ALA A 645 6.25 28.13 -34.89
CA ALA A 645 6.71 27.04 -34.07
C ALA A 645 6.14 25.74 -34.66
N ASP A 646 7.02 24.81 -34.97
CA ASP A 646 6.67 23.60 -35.71
C ASP A 646 5.64 22.82 -34.87
N GLU A 647 4.44 22.63 -35.42
CA GLU A 647 3.35 21.87 -34.72
C GLU A 647 3.79 20.44 -34.36
N SER A 648 4.92 19.95 -34.89
CA SER A 648 5.57 18.68 -34.56
C SER A 648 6.19 18.68 -33.15
N GLU A 649 6.53 19.85 -32.57
CA GLU A 649 7.18 19.93 -31.24
C GLU A 649 6.23 19.63 -30.08
N VAL A 650 4.91 19.58 -30.27
CA VAL A 650 3.90 19.41 -29.22
C VAL A 650 3.00 18.18 -29.46
N THR A 651 3.41 17.26 -30.28
CA THR A 651 2.69 16.01 -30.55
C THR A 651 3.14 14.94 -29.57
N LEU A 652 2.17 14.24 -28.95
CA LEU A 652 2.42 12.98 -28.28
C LEU A 652 2.54 11.92 -29.38
N ASP A 653 3.72 11.32 -29.51
CA ASP A 653 4.03 10.38 -30.58
C ASP A 653 4.64 9.09 -30.00
N ILE A 654 4.04 7.95 -30.29
CA ILE A 654 4.47 6.62 -29.86
C ILE A 654 4.45 5.70 -31.09
N GLU A 655 5.60 5.16 -31.45
CA GLU A 655 5.74 4.18 -32.53
C GLU A 655 5.69 2.77 -31.94
N ARG A 656 4.79 1.92 -32.45
CA ARG A 656 4.60 0.54 -32.05
C ARG A 656 4.51 0.35 -30.53
N GLY A 657 3.70 1.21 -29.88
CA GLY A 657 3.46 1.13 -28.46
C GLY A 657 2.82 -0.19 -28.05
N ARG A 658 3.20 -0.68 -26.87
CA ARG A 658 2.70 -1.90 -26.22
C ARG A 658 2.08 -1.57 -24.87
N HIS A 659 1.20 -2.43 -24.39
CA HIS A 659 0.64 -2.28 -23.04
C HIS A 659 1.52 -3.07 -22.06
N PRO A 660 2.15 -2.43 -21.07
CA PRO A 660 3.19 -3.07 -20.24
C PRO A 660 2.72 -4.34 -19.52
N VAL A 661 1.47 -4.36 -19.04
CA VAL A 661 0.88 -5.51 -18.33
C VAL A 661 0.38 -6.56 -19.32
N VAL A 662 -0.42 -6.16 -20.33
CA VAL A 662 -1.07 -7.11 -21.24
C VAL A 662 -0.04 -7.84 -22.13
N GLU A 663 1.09 -7.19 -22.48
CA GLU A 663 2.14 -7.85 -23.27
C GLU A 663 2.82 -9.00 -22.53
N GLN A 664 2.72 -9.07 -21.19
CA GLN A 664 3.27 -10.18 -20.40
C GLN A 664 2.33 -11.39 -20.35
N THR A 665 1.02 -11.16 -20.49
CA THR A 665 -0.01 -12.21 -20.39
C THR A 665 -0.43 -12.76 -21.76
N GLU A 666 -0.31 -11.95 -22.83
CA GLU A 666 -0.70 -12.32 -24.17
C GLU A 666 0.49 -12.74 -25.03
N SER A 667 0.47 -13.96 -25.54
CA SER A 667 1.59 -14.53 -26.33
C SER A 667 1.86 -13.81 -27.67
N GLU A 668 0.89 -13.10 -28.22
CA GLU A 668 0.98 -12.34 -29.47
C GLU A 668 0.34 -10.95 -29.33
N PHE A 669 0.99 -10.05 -28.57
CA PHE A 669 0.53 -8.67 -28.45
C PHE A 669 0.76 -7.91 -29.77
N VAL A 670 -0.25 -7.15 -30.22
CA VAL A 670 -0.17 -6.35 -31.44
C VAL A 670 0.16 -4.90 -31.11
N PRO A 671 1.40 -4.43 -31.35
CA PRO A 671 1.78 -3.05 -31.11
C PRO A 671 1.04 -2.05 -32.02
N ASN A 672 0.72 -0.88 -31.46
CA ASN A 672 -0.01 0.18 -32.17
C ASN A 672 0.67 1.55 -32.03
N ASP A 673 0.65 2.32 -33.12
CA ASP A 673 1.12 3.70 -33.15
C ASP A 673 0.09 4.66 -32.55
N ALA A 674 0.56 5.68 -31.83
CA ALA A 674 -0.25 6.78 -31.34
C ALA A 674 0.39 8.11 -31.68
N ALA A 675 -0.22 8.86 -32.60
CA ALA A 675 0.18 10.22 -32.92
C ALA A 675 -0.98 11.16 -32.59
N LEU A 676 -0.85 11.89 -31.47
CA LEU A 676 -1.86 12.78 -30.93
C LEU A 676 -1.32 14.21 -30.90
N PRO A 677 -1.63 15.04 -31.92
CA PRO A 677 -1.26 16.46 -31.88
C PRO A 677 -1.91 17.17 -30.70
N HIS A 678 -1.23 18.16 -30.17
CA HIS A 678 -1.73 18.95 -29.06
C HIS A 678 -3.15 19.49 -29.32
N GLY A 679 -4.02 19.35 -28.30
CA GLY A 679 -5.41 19.80 -28.35
C GLY A 679 -6.26 19.09 -29.39
N SER A 680 -5.79 17.98 -29.95
CA SER A 680 -6.64 17.17 -30.86
C SER A 680 -7.56 16.24 -30.10
N VAL A 681 -8.73 15.95 -30.68
CA VAL A 681 -9.64 14.96 -30.21
C VAL A 681 -9.64 13.78 -31.19
N THR A 682 -9.16 12.62 -30.77
CA THR A 682 -9.18 11.38 -31.54
C THR A 682 -10.43 10.57 -31.21
N VAL A 683 -11.38 10.52 -32.14
CA VAL A 683 -12.57 9.66 -32.03
C VAL A 683 -12.19 8.24 -32.45
N LEU A 684 -12.21 7.31 -31.49
CA LEU A 684 -11.79 5.92 -31.67
C LEU A 684 -13.03 5.03 -31.77
N THR A 685 -13.21 4.37 -32.94
CA THR A 685 -14.33 3.45 -33.16
C THR A 685 -13.84 2.01 -33.33
N GLY A 686 -14.73 1.06 -33.11
CA GLY A 686 -14.45 -0.37 -33.24
C GLY A 686 -15.34 -1.22 -32.36
N PRO A 687 -15.41 -2.53 -32.63
CA PRO A 687 -16.22 -3.46 -31.83
C PRO A 687 -15.68 -3.59 -30.39
N ASN A 688 -16.52 -4.13 -29.50
CA ASN A 688 -16.05 -4.57 -28.19
C ASN A 688 -15.04 -5.71 -28.37
N MET A 689 -14.10 -5.85 -27.47
CA MET A 689 -12.98 -6.82 -27.54
C MET A 689 -11.95 -6.53 -28.64
N SER A 690 -12.02 -5.40 -29.36
CA SER A 690 -11.00 -5.07 -30.37
C SER A 690 -9.71 -4.47 -29.80
N GLY A 691 -9.70 -4.10 -28.49
CA GLY A 691 -8.55 -3.52 -27.81
C GLY A 691 -8.61 -2.01 -27.61
N LYS A 692 -9.81 -1.35 -27.74
CA LYS A 692 -9.96 0.10 -27.57
C LYS A 692 -9.45 0.58 -26.21
N SER A 693 -9.92 -0.02 -25.13
CA SER A 693 -9.57 0.36 -23.77
C SER A 693 -8.10 0.07 -23.47
N THR A 694 -7.57 -1.07 -23.96
CA THR A 694 -6.14 -1.43 -23.87
C THR A 694 -5.24 -0.39 -24.58
N TYR A 695 -5.64 0.06 -25.77
CA TYR A 695 -4.93 1.09 -26.51
C TYR A 695 -4.92 2.45 -25.81
N MET A 696 -6.04 2.83 -25.20
CA MET A 696 -6.13 4.07 -24.44
C MET A 696 -5.25 4.01 -23.19
N ARG A 697 -5.33 2.92 -22.43
CA ARG A 697 -4.50 2.69 -21.26
C ARG A 697 -3.01 2.68 -21.60
N GLN A 698 -2.60 2.01 -22.67
CA GLN A 698 -1.21 1.95 -23.13
C GLN A 698 -0.62 3.36 -23.35
N ILE A 699 -1.38 4.31 -23.92
CA ILE A 699 -0.94 5.70 -24.10
C ILE A 699 -0.71 6.40 -22.76
N ALA A 700 -1.67 6.29 -21.84
CA ALA A 700 -1.53 6.91 -20.53
C ALA A 700 -0.40 6.28 -19.70
N LEU A 701 -0.25 4.95 -19.74
CA LEU A 701 0.82 4.23 -19.04
C LEU A 701 2.20 4.61 -19.56
N ALA A 702 2.35 4.83 -20.89
CA ALA A 702 3.60 5.34 -21.46
C ALA A 702 3.93 6.75 -20.91
N VAL A 703 2.94 7.63 -20.77
CA VAL A 703 3.13 8.96 -20.16
C VAL A 703 3.52 8.86 -18.69
N VAL A 704 2.81 8.03 -17.91
CA VAL A 704 3.09 7.81 -16.47
C VAL A 704 4.52 7.28 -16.30
N LEU A 705 4.91 6.24 -17.04
CA LEU A 705 6.25 5.65 -17.00
C LEU A 705 7.33 6.68 -17.38
N ALA A 706 7.16 7.40 -18.49
CA ALA A 706 8.10 8.42 -18.94
C ALA A 706 8.31 9.50 -17.88
N GLN A 707 7.24 10.05 -17.31
CA GLN A 707 7.31 11.10 -16.29
C GLN A 707 7.73 10.57 -14.91
N ALA A 708 7.58 9.27 -14.62
CA ALA A 708 8.20 8.63 -13.47
C ALA A 708 9.72 8.48 -13.59
N GLY A 709 10.25 8.55 -14.83
CA GLY A 709 11.68 8.42 -15.14
C GLY A 709 12.06 7.05 -15.68
N SER A 710 11.08 6.23 -16.07
CA SER A 710 11.25 4.94 -16.72
C SER A 710 11.37 5.09 -18.24
N PHE A 711 11.91 4.08 -18.90
CA PHE A 711 11.73 3.84 -20.32
C PHE A 711 10.32 3.31 -20.59
N VAL A 712 9.88 3.34 -21.85
CA VAL A 712 8.51 3.04 -22.25
C VAL A 712 8.43 1.86 -23.21
N PRO A 713 7.34 1.06 -23.15
CA PRO A 713 7.13 -0.09 -24.03
C PRO A 713 6.76 0.33 -25.45
N ALA A 714 7.74 0.76 -26.23
CA ALA A 714 7.57 1.23 -27.62
C ALA A 714 8.87 1.08 -28.40
N ASP A 715 8.80 1.12 -29.75
CA ASP A 715 10.02 1.16 -30.58
C ASP A 715 10.65 2.58 -30.56
N ALA A 716 9.81 3.61 -30.48
CA ALA A 716 10.21 5.01 -30.24
C ALA A 716 9.06 5.77 -29.58
N ALA A 717 9.39 6.77 -28.75
CA ALA A 717 8.40 7.66 -28.17
C ALA A 717 8.92 9.07 -28.00
N ALA A 718 8.07 10.05 -28.28
CA ALA A 718 8.32 11.46 -28.03
C ALA A 718 7.09 12.06 -27.36
N LEU A 719 7.24 12.44 -26.09
CA LEU A 719 6.12 12.73 -25.20
C LEU A 719 6.25 14.16 -24.64
N PRO A 720 5.19 14.99 -24.71
CA PRO A 720 5.16 16.27 -24.02
C PRO A 720 5.05 16.02 -22.50
N VAL A 721 5.61 16.93 -21.71
CA VAL A 721 5.37 16.90 -20.26
C VAL A 721 3.93 17.35 -20.02
N LEU A 722 3.13 16.45 -19.44
CA LEU A 722 1.72 16.68 -19.11
C LEU A 722 1.54 17.01 -17.62
N ASP A 723 0.50 17.78 -17.30
CA ASP A 723 0.14 18.18 -15.95
C ASP A 723 -0.85 17.22 -15.29
N ARG A 724 -1.68 16.54 -16.10
CA ARG A 724 -2.73 15.64 -15.59
C ARG A 724 -3.14 14.60 -16.64
N VAL A 725 -3.50 13.42 -16.16
CA VAL A 725 -4.17 12.36 -16.93
C VAL A 725 -5.53 12.09 -16.33
N PHE A 726 -6.55 12.23 -17.13
CA PHE A 726 -7.92 11.86 -16.79
C PHE A 726 -8.30 10.58 -17.53
N THR A 727 -8.90 9.64 -16.82
CA THR A 727 -9.44 8.42 -17.43
C THR A 727 -10.88 8.17 -17.02
N ARG A 728 -11.68 7.76 -17.99
CA ARG A 728 -12.95 7.14 -17.78
C ARG A 728 -12.97 5.85 -18.61
N VAL A 729 -12.22 4.86 -18.15
CA VAL A 729 -12.03 3.55 -18.80
C VAL A 729 -12.33 2.47 -17.78
N GLY A 730 -13.16 1.48 -18.14
CA GLY A 730 -13.42 0.31 -17.31
C GLY A 730 -14.29 0.58 -16.08
N ALA A 731 -15.36 1.40 -16.22
CA ALA A 731 -16.32 1.59 -15.14
C ALA A 731 -16.96 0.25 -14.74
N SER A 732 -16.61 -0.26 -13.56
CA SER A 732 -17.32 -1.38 -12.92
C SER A 732 -18.64 -0.88 -12.35
N ASP A 733 -19.70 -1.68 -12.52
CA ASP A 733 -21.00 -1.44 -11.85
C ASP A 733 -20.82 -1.71 -10.35
N ASP A 734 -20.52 -0.67 -9.60
CA ASP A 734 -20.52 -0.72 -8.14
C ASP A 734 -21.97 -0.67 -7.63
N ILE A 735 -22.53 -1.85 -7.38
CA ILE A 735 -23.92 -2.04 -6.92
C ILE A 735 -24.07 -1.63 -5.43
N ALA A 736 -22.97 -1.49 -4.68
CA ALA A 736 -22.98 -1.25 -3.26
C ALA A 736 -23.27 0.23 -2.87
N GLY A 737 -22.94 1.20 -3.75
CA GLY A 737 -23.06 2.65 -3.46
C GLY A 737 -24.44 3.26 -3.67
N GLY A 738 -25.44 2.52 -4.20
CA GLY A 738 -26.83 3.02 -4.37
C GLY A 738 -27.02 4.19 -5.35
N GLN A 739 -25.96 4.71 -5.99
CA GLN A 739 -26.03 5.74 -7.01
C GLN A 739 -26.26 5.14 -8.40
N SER A 740 -27.04 5.84 -9.23
CA SER A 740 -27.21 5.44 -10.63
C SER A 740 -25.84 5.53 -11.36
N THR A 741 -25.47 4.47 -12.10
CA THR A 741 -24.26 4.43 -12.96
C THR A 741 -24.16 5.67 -13.85
N PHE A 742 -25.30 6.20 -14.34
CA PHE A 742 -25.35 7.42 -15.13
C PHE A 742 -24.98 8.68 -14.32
N MET A 743 -25.41 8.80 -13.04
CA MET A 743 -25.06 9.94 -12.19
C MET A 743 -23.56 9.98 -11.87
N ARG A 744 -22.96 8.80 -11.61
CA ARG A 744 -21.51 8.67 -11.41
C ARG A 744 -20.77 9.05 -12.69
N GLU A 745 -21.22 8.56 -13.83
CA GLU A 745 -20.68 8.94 -15.14
C GLU A 745 -20.69 10.46 -15.36
N MET A 746 -21.79 11.13 -15.02
CA MET A 746 -21.90 12.58 -15.17
C MET A 746 -21.03 13.34 -14.15
N ALA A 747 -20.86 12.83 -12.94
CA ALA A 747 -19.98 13.43 -11.94
C ALA A 747 -18.49 13.36 -12.38
N GLU A 748 -18.05 12.20 -12.86
CA GLU A 748 -16.69 12.03 -13.40
C GLU A 748 -16.45 12.94 -14.62
N LEU A 749 -17.38 12.96 -15.56
CA LEU A 749 -17.31 13.86 -16.73
C LEU A 749 -17.29 15.34 -16.30
N THR A 750 -18.07 15.73 -15.29
CA THR A 750 -18.07 17.08 -14.75
C THR A 750 -16.70 17.46 -14.18
N THR A 751 -16.07 16.55 -13.44
CA THR A 751 -14.71 16.76 -12.90
C THR A 751 -13.71 16.97 -14.03
N ILE A 752 -13.76 16.14 -15.08
CA ILE A 752 -12.89 16.25 -16.26
C ILE A 752 -13.06 17.60 -16.93
N LEU A 753 -14.31 17.99 -17.24
CA LEU A 753 -14.60 19.22 -17.98
C LEU A 753 -14.29 20.52 -17.19
N ASN A 754 -14.30 20.45 -15.86
CA ASN A 754 -13.93 21.59 -15.00
C ASN A 754 -12.43 21.72 -14.76
N ASP A 755 -11.71 20.61 -14.68
CA ASP A 755 -10.33 20.56 -14.17
C ASP A 755 -9.28 20.31 -15.27
N ALA A 756 -9.68 19.88 -16.49
CA ALA A 756 -8.74 19.64 -17.57
C ALA A 756 -8.17 20.95 -18.11
N THR A 757 -6.90 20.93 -18.49
CA THR A 757 -6.16 22.05 -19.09
C THR A 757 -5.65 21.66 -20.48
N ALA A 758 -5.06 22.60 -21.19
CA ALA A 758 -4.40 22.33 -22.47
C ALA A 758 -3.23 21.32 -22.33
N ASP A 759 -2.62 21.26 -21.15
CA ASP A 759 -1.52 20.32 -20.85
C ASP A 759 -2.01 18.95 -20.35
N SER A 760 -3.32 18.67 -20.38
CA SER A 760 -3.92 17.42 -19.89
C SER A 760 -4.14 16.39 -21.02
N LEU A 761 -4.01 15.10 -20.66
CA LEU A 761 -4.46 13.97 -21.47
C LEU A 761 -5.80 13.46 -20.94
N VAL A 762 -6.81 13.37 -21.82
CA VAL A 762 -8.16 12.92 -21.46
C VAL A 762 -8.50 11.64 -22.23
N LEU A 763 -8.85 10.57 -21.49
CA LEU A 763 -9.24 9.28 -22.05
C LEU A 763 -10.70 8.97 -21.67
N LEU A 764 -11.59 9.00 -22.64
CA LEU A 764 -13.03 8.77 -22.44
C LEU A 764 -13.49 7.51 -23.18
N ASP A 765 -14.01 6.54 -22.46
CA ASP A 765 -14.56 5.31 -23.03
C ASP A 765 -16.09 5.26 -22.84
N GLU A 766 -16.79 5.23 -23.97
CA GLU A 766 -18.23 4.97 -24.09
C GLU A 766 -19.14 5.90 -23.27
N VAL A 767 -18.85 7.20 -23.23
CA VAL A 767 -19.64 8.22 -22.54
C VAL A 767 -21.08 8.29 -23.09
N GLY A 768 -22.08 8.35 -22.19
CA GLY A 768 -23.51 8.47 -22.50
C GLY A 768 -24.26 7.14 -22.57
N ARG A 769 -23.68 6.02 -22.13
CA ARG A 769 -24.37 4.70 -22.15
C ARG A 769 -25.51 4.56 -21.12
N GLY A 770 -25.45 5.27 -20.01
CA GLY A 770 -26.39 5.15 -18.91
C GLY A 770 -27.77 5.79 -19.14
N THR A 771 -28.03 6.38 -20.34
CA THR A 771 -29.28 7.08 -20.68
C THR A 771 -29.81 6.68 -22.04
N SER A 772 -30.83 7.38 -22.54
CA SER A 772 -31.36 7.12 -23.91
C SER A 772 -30.27 7.39 -24.97
N THR A 773 -30.24 6.61 -26.05
CA THR A 773 -29.22 6.77 -27.10
C THR A 773 -29.18 8.17 -27.69
N ALA A 774 -30.31 8.89 -27.79
CA ALA A 774 -30.34 10.26 -28.29
C ALA A 774 -29.74 11.27 -27.35
N ASP A 775 -30.04 11.15 -26.05
CA ASP A 775 -29.50 12.03 -25.03
C ASP A 775 -28.01 11.75 -24.79
N GLY A 776 -27.63 10.46 -24.70
CA GLY A 776 -26.23 10.04 -24.54
C GLY A 776 -25.35 10.54 -25.70
N MET A 777 -25.81 10.42 -26.94
CA MET A 777 -25.11 10.95 -28.11
C MET A 777 -24.98 12.49 -28.09
N ALA A 778 -26.04 13.19 -27.62
CA ALA A 778 -26.01 14.64 -27.51
C ALA A 778 -24.99 15.11 -26.46
N ILE A 779 -24.95 14.44 -25.31
CA ILE A 779 -23.99 14.72 -24.23
C ILE A 779 -22.55 14.43 -24.72
N ALA A 780 -22.33 13.27 -25.32
CA ALA A 780 -21.02 12.88 -25.82
C ALA A 780 -20.49 13.87 -26.86
N ARG A 781 -21.35 14.30 -27.77
CA ARG A 781 -21.04 15.32 -28.77
C ARG A 781 -20.68 16.67 -28.13
N ALA A 782 -21.50 17.16 -27.20
CA ALA A 782 -21.25 18.43 -26.52
C ALA A 782 -19.94 18.41 -25.73
N ALA A 783 -19.61 17.26 -25.09
CA ALA A 783 -18.35 17.06 -24.40
C ALA A 783 -17.14 17.14 -25.37
N VAL A 784 -17.23 16.51 -26.54
CA VAL A 784 -16.17 16.59 -27.59
C VAL A 784 -16.01 18.02 -28.07
N GLU A 785 -17.12 18.74 -28.40
CA GLU A 785 -17.09 20.12 -28.83
C GLU A 785 -16.46 21.05 -27.76
N PHE A 786 -16.78 20.84 -26.47
CA PHE A 786 -16.22 21.61 -25.36
C PHE A 786 -14.73 21.33 -25.13
N LEU A 787 -14.31 20.06 -25.15
CA LEU A 787 -12.89 19.65 -25.04
C LEU A 787 -12.04 20.26 -26.17
N HIS A 788 -12.61 20.33 -27.39
CA HIS A 788 -11.96 20.87 -28.57
C HIS A 788 -11.91 22.43 -28.54
N ASP A 789 -13.05 23.09 -28.32
CA ASP A 789 -13.17 24.55 -28.51
C ASP A 789 -12.68 25.36 -27.32
N GLU A 790 -12.98 24.89 -26.08
CA GLU A 790 -12.75 25.67 -24.87
C GLU A 790 -11.48 25.21 -24.09
N LEU A 791 -11.25 23.91 -23.97
CA LEU A 791 -10.15 23.39 -23.16
C LEU A 791 -8.87 23.16 -23.94
N GLY A 792 -8.96 22.69 -25.17
CA GLY A 792 -7.79 22.33 -25.97
C GLY A 792 -6.97 21.18 -25.40
N ALA A 793 -7.58 20.30 -24.60
CA ALA A 793 -6.93 19.12 -24.03
C ALA A 793 -6.74 18.02 -25.08
N THR A 794 -5.60 17.34 -25.06
CA THR A 794 -5.37 16.19 -25.93
C THR A 794 -6.26 15.02 -25.51
N THR A 795 -7.18 14.59 -26.37
CA THR A 795 -8.25 13.68 -26.00
C THR A 795 -8.30 12.44 -26.90
N VAL A 796 -8.48 11.25 -26.30
CA VAL A 796 -8.87 10.01 -26.98
C VAL A 796 -10.28 9.62 -26.51
N PHE A 797 -11.21 9.60 -27.44
CA PHE A 797 -12.63 9.36 -27.16
C PHE A 797 -13.09 8.08 -27.86
N ALA A 798 -13.14 6.98 -27.13
CA ALA A 798 -13.69 5.72 -27.65
C ALA A 798 -15.21 5.71 -27.58
N THR A 799 -15.87 5.33 -28.67
CA THR A 799 -17.33 5.40 -28.76
C THR A 799 -17.93 4.37 -29.69
N HIS A 800 -19.19 4.00 -29.41
CA HIS A 800 -20.07 3.26 -30.33
C HIS A 800 -20.98 4.17 -31.12
N TYR A 801 -21.01 5.46 -30.85
CA TYR A 801 -21.82 6.42 -31.61
C TYR A 801 -21.10 6.82 -32.91
N HIS A 802 -21.40 6.10 -33.99
CA HIS A 802 -20.78 6.36 -35.31
C HIS A 802 -21.03 7.80 -35.83
N ASP A 803 -22.13 8.42 -35.42
CA ASP A 803 -22.46 9.80 -35.82
C ASP A 803 -21.43 10.83 -35.30
N LEU A 804 -20.69 10.51 -34.23
CA LEU A 804 -19.62 11.37 -33.73
C LEU A 804 -18.43 11.47 -34.69
N THR A 805 -18.22 10.49 -35.55
CA THR A 805 -17.17 10.53 -36.57
C THR A 805 -17.36 11.67 -37.58
N GLY A 806 -18.60 12.15 -37.79
CA GLY A 806 -18.91 13.33 -38.61
C GLY A 806 -18.42 14.66 -37.99
N LEU A 807 -17.91 14.66 -36.77
CA LEU A 807 -17.30 15.86 -36.17
C LEU A 807 -15.97 16.21 -36.85
N ALA A 808 -15.23 15.24 -37.35
CA ALA A 808 -13.98 15.46 -38.08
C ALA A 808 -14.14 16.31 -39.36
N ASP A 809 -15.35 16.34 -39.96
CA ASP A 809 -15.65 17.17 -41.11
C ASP A 809 -15.93 18.65 -40.73
N ARG A 810 -16.09 18.95 -39.44
CA ARG A 810 -16.53 20.27 -38.94
C ARG A 810 -15.53 20.92 -37.98
N LEU A 811 -14.77 20.12 -37.27
CA LEU A 811 -13.79 20.54 -36.27
C LEU A 811 -12.41 20.12 -36.78
N ASP A 812 -11.53 21.07 -36.97
CA ASP A 812 -10.22 20.92 -37.66
C ASP A 812 -9.23 20.04 -36.87
N ARG A 813 -9.37 19.98 -35.54
CA ARG A 813 -8.51 19.18 -34.68
C ARG A 813 -9.15 17.82 -34.27
N VAL A 814 -10.33 17.45 -34.81
CA VAL A 814 -10.93 16.14 -34.59
C VAL A 814 -10.45 15.17 -35.65
N ARG A 815 -9.99 14.00 -35.21
CA ARG A 815 -9.49 12.93 -36.07
C ARG A 815 -10.21 11.61 -35.78
N ASN A 816 -10.52 10.86 -36.83
CA ASN A 816 -11.13 9.55 -36.68
C ASN A 816 -10.09 8.45 -36.80
N ARG A 817 -10.15 7.50 -35.85
CA ARG A 817 -9.38 6.26 -35.88
C ARG A 817 -10.30 5.08 -35.61
N HIS A 818 -9.93 3.90 -36.11
CA HIS A 818 -10.71 2.70 -35.87
C HIS A 818 -9.84 1.45 -35.74
N PHE A 819 -10.32 0.46 -34.99
CA PHE A 819 -9.72 -0.86 -34.94
C PHE A 819 -10.11 -1.66 -36.17
N ALA A 820 -9.10 -2.17 -36.89
CA ALA A 820 -9.30 -2.93 -38.10
C ALA A 820 -9.83 -4.34 -37.80
N ALA A 821 -10.84 -4.76 -38.58
CA ALA A 821 -11.32 -6.11 -38.62
C ALA A 821 -11.30 -6.64 -40.07
N THR A 822 -11.06 -7.91 -40.28
CA THR A 822 -11.11 -8.55 -41.57
C THR A 822 -12.20 -9.63 -41.59
N ARG A 823 -12.82 -9.84 -42.74
CA ARG A 823 -13.82 -10.87 -42.94
C ARG A 823 -13.26 -11.91 -43.89
N THR A 824 -13.09 -13.14 -43.43
CA THR A 824 -12.60 -14.28 -44.24
C THR A 824 -13.58 -15.41 -44.12
N ASP A 825 -14.18 -15.87 -45.24
CA ASP A 825 -15.14 -16.96 -45.32
C ASP A 825 -16.43 -16.79 -44.48
N GLY A 826 -16.77 -15.55 -44.10
CA GLY A 826 -17.94 -15.25 -43.26
C GLY A 826 -17.59 -14.95 -41.79
N ASP A 827 -16.45 -15.37 -41.32
CA ASP A 827 -15.97 -15.12 -39.99
C ASP A 827 -15.22 -13.78 -39.90
N VAL A 828 -15.43 -13.04 -38.78
CA VAL A 828 -14.75 -11.78 -38.50
C VAL A 828 -13.55 -12.06 -37.59
N THR A 829 -12.39 -11.62 -38.03
CA THR A 829 -11.15 -11.65 -37.25
C THR A 829 -10.77 -10.23 -36.89
N PHE A 830 -10.62 -9.94 -35.61
CA PHE A 830 -10.10 -8.65 -35.11
C PHE A 830 -8.58 -8.64 -35.26
N LEU A 831 -8.07 -7.61 -35.92
CA LEU A 831 -6.64 -7.49 -36.17
C LEU A 831 -5.90 -6.77 -35.02
N HIS A 832 -6.62 -6.27 -34.02
CA HIS A 832 -6.10 -5.48 -32.88
C HIS A 832 -5.20 -4.32 -33.33
N ARG A 833 -5.39 -3.81 -34.53
CA ARG A 833 -4.59 -2.77 -35.14
C ARG A 833 -5.41 -1.52 -35.44
N VAL A 834 -4.91 -0.37 -34.95
CA VAL A 834 -5.49 0.96 -35.17
C VAL A 834 -5.19 1.46 -36.58
N ARG A 835 -6.18 2.05 -37.26
CA ARG A 835 -6.06 2.67 -38.58
C ARG A 835 -6.78 4.03 -38.63
N GLU A 836 -6.35 4.85 -39.58
CA GLU A 836 -6.99 6.14 -39.85
C GLU A 836 -8.39 6.00 -40.46
N GLY A 837 -9.26 6.97 -40.14
CA GLY A 837 -10.63 7.02 -40.64
C GLY A 837 -11.64 6.34 -39.69
N ALA A 838 -12.93 6.43 -40.07
CA ALA A 838 -14.03 5.85 -39.33
C ALA A 838 -14.22 4.36 -39.68
N ALA A 839 -14.70 3.54 -38.76
CA ALA A 839 -15.09 2.17 -39.04
C ALA A 839 -16.29 2.13 -40.03
N SER A 840 -16.22 1.26 -41.04
CA SER A 840 -17.22 1.17 -42.09
C SER A 840 -18.50 0.40 -41.69
N SER A 841 -18.50 -0.32 -40.59
CA SER A 841 -19.64 -1.13 -40.10
C SER A 841 -19.52 -1.44 -38.60
N SER A 842 -20.66 -1.69 -37.95
CA SER A 842 -20.74 -2.27 -36.62
C SER A 842 -20.60 -3.79 -36.68
N TYR A 843 -19.88 -4.41 -35.74
CA TYR A 843 -19.65 -5.87 -35.70
C TYR A 843 -20.34 -6.55 -34.51
N GLY A 844 -21.33 -5.91 -33.90
CA GLY A 844 -22.01 -6.42 -32.69
C GLY A 844 -22.68 -7.79 -32.88
N VAL A 845 -23.22 -8.08 -34.08
CA VAL A 845 -23.86 -9.36 -34.36
C VAL A 845 -22.81 -10.45 -34.51
N GLU A 846 -21.67 -10.15 -35.10
CA GLU A 846 -20.55 -11.07 -35.25
C GLU A 846 -19.90 -11.40 -33.90
N VAL A 847 -19.77 -10.41 -33.04
CA VAL A 847 -19.29 -10.60 -31.64
C VAL A 847 -20.24 -11.51 -30.86
N ALA A 848 -21.57 -11.33 -31.04
CA ALA A 848 -22.55 -12.21 -30.40
C ALA A 848 -22.44 -13.67 -30.88
N GLU A 849 -22.12 -13.88 -32.17
CA GLU A 849 -21.88 -15.20 -32.73
C GLU A 849 -20.61 -15.85 -32.12
N MET A 850 -19.51 -15.10 -32.04
CA MET A 850 -18.27 -15.55 -31.40
C MET A 850 -18.44 -15.86 -29.90
N ALA A 851 -19.29 -15.11 -29.21
CA ALA A 851 -19.66 -15.36 -27.81
C ALA A 851 -20.59 -16.57 -27.60
N GLY A 852 -20.97 -17.27 -28.67
CA GLY A 852 -21.78 -18.46 -28.59
C GLY A 852 -23.30 -18.22 -28.45
N VAL A 853 -23.79 -17.01 -28.79
CA VAL A 853 -25.22 -16.75 -28.86
C VAL A 853 -25.87 -17.70 -29.86
N PRO A 854 -27.03 -18.32 -29.55
CA PRO A 854 -27.65 -19.31 -30.45
C PRO A 854 -27.84 -18.79 -31.87
N PRO A 855 -27.50 -19.58 -32.91
CA PRO A 855 -27.53 -19.16 -34.32
C PRO A 855 -28.87 -18.55 -34.78
N ALA A 856 -30.00 -19.05 -34.26
CA ALA A 856 -31.33 -18.51 -34.58
C ALA A 856 -31.53 -17.05 -34.10
N VAL A 857 -30.87 -16.65 -33.01
CA VAL A 857 -30.87 -15.26 -32.49
C VAL A 857 -29.96 -14.39 -33.34
N VAL A 858 -28.77 -14.91 -33.69
CA VAL A 858 -27.79 -14.23 -34.54
C VAL A 858 -28.34 -13.98 -35.94
N ASP A 859 -28.94 -14.98 -36.56
CA ASP A 859 -29.58 -14.87 -37.89
C ASP A 859 -30.70 -13.84 -37.86
N ARG A 860 -31.52 -13.84 -36.81
CA ARG A 860 -32.60 -12.84 -36.66
C ARG A 860 -32.10 -11.45 -36.46
N ALA A 861 -31.01 -11.29 -35.70
CA ALA A 861 -30.34 -9.99 -35.50
C ALA A 861 -29.78 -9.44 -36.81
N ARG A 862 -29.15 -10.29 -37.66
CA ARG A 862 -28.70 -9.93 -39.02
C ARG A 862 -29.84 -9.46 -39.93
N GLU A 863 -30.98 -10.17 -39.90
CA GLU A 863 -32.18 -9.74 -40.68
C GLU A 863 -32.68 -8.35 -40.24
N LEU A 864 -32.74 -8.10 -38.92
CA LEU A 864 -33.21 -6.83 -38.37
C LEU A 864 -32.28 -5.66 -38.71
N VAL A 865 -30.94 -5.84 -38.60
CA VAL A 865 -29.95 -4.83 -38.98
C VAL A 865 -30.03 -4.55 -40.49
N GLY A 866 -30.18 -5.60 -41.36
CA GLY A 866 -30.32 -5.42 -42.77
C GLY A 866 -31.63 -4.71 -43.19
N ALA A 867 -32.74 -4.88 -42.43
CA ALA A 867 -34.00 -4.19 -42.66
C ALA A 867 -33.90 -2.70 -42.28
N SER A 868 -33.15 -2.35 -41.23
CA SER A 868 -32.95 -0.94 -40.79
C SER A 868 -32.10 -0.14 -41.77
N SER A 869 -31.09 -0.73 -42.39
CA SER A 869 -30.25 -0.06 -43.42
C SER A 869 -31.03 0.21 -44.71
N SER A 870 -31.99 -0.63 -45.08
CA SER A 870 -32.80 -0.45 -46.29
C SER A 870 -33.93 0.61 -46.17
N THR A 871 -34.28 1.03 -44.96
CA THR A 871 -35.21 2.15 -44.69
C THR A 871 -34.56 3.51 -44.76
N ASN A 872 -33.27 3.63 -44.38
CA ASN A 872 -32.52 4.89 -44.43
C ASN A 872 -32.10 5.30 -45.85
N GLU A 873 -31.98 4.34 -46.80
CA GLU A 873 -31.70 4.66 -48.21
C GLU A 873 -32.93 5.15 -48.98
N ARG A 874 -34.13 5.00 -48.41
CA ARG A 874 -35.40 5.45 -49.11
C ARG A 874 -35.83 6.85 -48.75
N ASP A 875 -35.33 7.46 -47.70
CA ASP A 875 -35.68 8.84 -47.32
C ASP A 875 -34.69 9.89 -47.87
N GLY A 876 -33.64 9.46 -48.59
CA GLY A 876 -32.63 10.34 -49.21
C GLY A 876 -32.85 10.75 -50.67
N ASP A 877 -33.90 10.28 -51.35
CA ASP A 877 -34.11 10.51 -52.79
C ASP A 877 -35.44 11.17 -53.14
N HIS A 878 -35.86 12.20 -52.40
CA HIS A 878 -36.94 13.11 -52.83
C HIS A 878 -36.57 14.57 -52.68
N GLY A 879 -35.66 15.02 -53.53
CA GLY A 879 -35.27 16.42 -53.63
C GLY A 879 -34.77 16.81 -55.00
N ALA A 880 -35.56 16.64 -56.07
CA ALA A 880 -35.32 17.34 -57.32
C ALA A 880 -36.58 17.66 -58.08
N ALA A 881 -36.82 18.95 -58.30
CA ALA A 881 -37.56 19.59 -59.38
C ALA A 881 -39.08 19.58 -59.31
N LEU A 882 -39.62 20.71 -58.97
CA LEU A 882 -40.73 21.31 -59.80
C LEU A 882 -40.68 22.83 -59.78
N ASP A 883 -40.53 23.34 -60.93
CA ASP A 883 -40.45 24.69 -61.42
C ASP A 883 -41.82 25.45 -61.29
N GLY A 884 -41.71 26.75 -61.17
CA GLY A 884 -42.62 27.80 -60.98
C GLY A 884 -44.06 27.73 -61.45
N SER A 885 -44.92 28.41 -60.74
CA SER A 885 -45.67 29.56 -61.27
C SER A 885 -46.67 30.12 -60.26
N SER A 886 -46.58 31.38 -60.09
CA SER A 886 -47.51 32.37 -59.54
C SER A 886 -48.99 32.02 -59.42
N THR A 887 -49.61 32.38 -58.28
CA THR A 887 -50.70 33.40 -58.28
C THR A 887 -50.98 33.92 -56.86
N ARG A 888 -51.23 35.22 -56.88
CA ARG A 888 -51.66 36.07 -55.73
C ARG A 888 -53.04 35.66 -55.18
N GLY A 889 -53.20 35.84 -53.90
CA GLY A 889 -54.53 35.93 -53.25
C GLY A 889 -54.36 36.43 -51.83
N ALA A 890 -54.49 37.70 -51.64
CA ALA A 890 -54.63 38.36 -50.37
C ALA A 890 -55.98 38.05 -49.75
N VAL A 891 -56.12 38.17 -48.45
CA VAL A 891 -57.04 38.94 -47.65
C VAL A 891 -56.98 38.53 -46.18
N ASP A 892 -56.68 39.53 -45.40
CA ASP A 892 -57.24 40.03 -44.08
C ASP A 892 -57.74 38.96 -43.05
N GLY A 893 -57.45 39.09 -41.85
CA GLY A 893 -57.47 40.19 -40.92
C GLY A 893 -57.88 39.71 -39.50
N SER A 894 -57.46 40.50 -38.54
CA SER A 894 -57.92 40.69 -37.17
C SER A 894 -57.43 39.73 -36.10
N SER A 895 -56.42 40.13 -35.31
CA SER A 895 -56.52 40.99 -34.11
C SER A 895 -57.57 40.52 -33.11
N THR A 896 -57.07 39.96 -31.98
CA THR A 896 -57.45 40.44 -30.64
C THR A 896 -56.50 40.07 -29.55
N ARG A 897 -56.08 41.12 -28.89
CA ARG A 897 -55.39 41.08 -27.58
C ARG A 897 -56.32 40.62 -26.48
N GLY A 898 -55.75 39.96 -25.46
CA GLY A 898 -56.39 39.77 -24.17
C GLY A 898 -55.37 39.53 -23.10
N THR A 899 -54.86 40.58 -22.57
CA THR A 899 -54.23 40.65 -21.21
C THR A 899 -55.29 40.40 -20.15
N VAL A 900 -54.98 39.77 -19.03
CA VAL A 900 -55.29 40.16 -17.64
C VAL A 900 -54.67 39.14 -16.69
N ASP A 901 -53.74 39.61 -15.96
CA ASP A 901 -53.50 39.68 -14.51
C ASP A 901 -54.21 38.68 -13.58
N GLY A 902 -53.42 38.20 -12.67
CA GLY A 902 -53.68 38.50 -11.25
C GLY A 902 -53.90 37.29 -10.31
N SER A 903 -52.99 37.21 -9.41
CA SER A 903 -53.11 36.98 -7.96
C SER A 903 -53.49 35.59 -7.41
N SER A 904 -52.51 35.14 -6.67
CA SER A 904 -52.53 34.67 -5.25
C SER A 904 -53.82 34.10 -4.67
N ALA A 905 -53.71 32.93 -4.08
CA ALA A 905 -54.11 32.68 -2.67
C ALA A 905 -53.63 31.32 -2.13
N ARG A 906 -53.16 31.44 -0.91
CA ARG A 906 -52.83 30.40 0.06
C ARG A 906 -54.05 29.54 0.40
N GLY A 907 -53.75 28.28 0.80
CA GLY A 907 -54.71 27.43 1.53
C GLY A 907 -53.98 26.22 2.09
N ALA A 908 -53.56 26.33 3.34
CA ALA A 908 -53.23 25.23 4.22
C ALA A 908 -54.52 24.54 4.67
N VAL A 909 -54.41 23.30 5.07
CA VAL A 909 -55.08 22.55 6.15
C VAL A 909 -54.86 21.06 5.87
N ASP A 910 -54.05 20.40 6.65
CA ASP A 910 -54.24 19.70 7.95
C ASP A 910 -55.14 18.44 7.88
N GLY A 911 -54.59 17.40 8.42
CA GLY A 911 -55.42 16.53 9.24
C GLY A 911 -55.41 15.02 9.00
N SER A 912 -54.67 14.35 9.88
CA SER A 912 -55.01 13.13 10.67
C SER A 912 -55.01 11.77 9.99
N GLN A 913 -54.09 10.94 10.49
CA GLN A 913 -54.27 9.76 11.38
C GLN A 913 -55.47 8.85 11.05
N SER A 914 -55.12 7.56 10.80
CA SER A 914 -55.63 6.52 11.69
C SER A 914 -54.88 5.22 11.49
N SER A 915 -54.41 4.71 12.61
CA SER A 915 -54.00 3.38 12.95
C SER A 915 -55.15 2.37 12.85
N ALA A 916 -54.85 1.13 12.49
CA ALA A 916 -55.49 -0.05 13.04
C ALA A 916 -54.60 -1.26 12.98
N ALA A 917 -54.21 -1.71 14.14
CA ALA A 917 -53.72 -3.07 14.45
C ALA A 917 -54.90 -4.06 14.45
N ILE A 918 -54.62 -5.34 14.31
CA ILE A 918 -55.28 -6.56 14.83
C ILE A 918 -54.48 -7.72 14.17
N ASP A 919 -53.71 -8.50 14.83
CA ASP A 919 -53.80 -9.49 15.90
C ASP A 919 -53.88 -10.94 15.33
N GLU A 920 -52.94 -11.73 15.77
CA GLU A 920 -52.86 -13.19 16.08
C GLU A 920 -53.66 -14.23 15.28
N SER A 921 -53.01 -15.25 14.77
CA SER A 921 -52.78 -16.53 15.44
C SER A 921 -52.51 -17.69 14.48
N GLN A 922 -51.47 -18.46 14.86
CA GLN A 922 -51.33 -19.92 14.95
C GLN A 922 -51.39 -20.81 13.70
N ASP A 923 -50.32 -21.61 13.65
CA ASP A 923 -50.22 -23.05 13.36
C ASP A 923 -50.14 -23.54 11.94
N GLY A 924 -49.06 -24.27 11.69
CA GLY A 924 -49.04 -25.33 10.66
C GLY A 924 -47.70 -25.51 9.93
N GLN A 925 -46.76 -26.25 10.52
CA GLN A 925 -45.76 -27.02 9.80
C GLN A 925 -46.36 -28.32 9.22
N PRO A 926 -45.63 -29.08 8.38
CA PRO A 926 -44.57 -28.82 7.40
C PRO A 926 -44.86 -29.46 6.00
N ALA A 927 -44.10 -29.14 4.99
CA ALA A 927 -43.69 -30.07 3.94
C ALA A 927 -42.62 -29.48 3.02
N ASP A 928 -41.56 -30.22 2.96
CA ASP A 928 -40.50 -30.32 1.94
C ASP A 928 -40.86 -29.85 0.54
N THR A 929 -39.92 -29.17 -0.11
CA THR A 929 -39.17 -29.65 -1.30
C THR A 929 -38.29 -28.58 -1.89
N ASP A 930 -37.00 -28.90 -1.95
CA ASP A 930 -36.01 -28.81 -3.04
C ASP A 930 -36.01 -27.60 -3.98
N GLY A 931 -34.82 -27.04 -4.15
CA GLY A 931 -34.46 -26.34 -5.35
C GLY A 931 -33.33 -25.35 -5.32
N GLN A 932 -32.19 -25.64 -4.67
CA GLN A 932 -30.95 -24.96 -5.04
C GLN A 932 -30.06 -25.93 -5.81
N ARG A 933 -30.03 -25.80 -7.13
CA ARG A 933 -29.05 -26.44 -8.00
C ARG A 933 -27.89 -25.50 -8.20
N THR A 934 -26.75 -25.91 -7.67
CA THR A 934 -25.46 -25.32 -7.93
C THR A 934 -24.92 -25.69 -9.31
N LEU A 935 -24.17 -24.79 -9.91
CA LEU A 935 -23.57 -24.80 -11.27
C LEU A 935 -22.47 -25.87 -11.50
N ALA A 936 -22.53 -27.01 -10.78
CA ALA A 936 -21.54 -28.10 -10.88
C ALA A 936 -21.98 -29.32 -11.72
N GLU A 937 -23.12 -29.30 -12.36
CA GLU A 937 -23.66 -30.47 -13.07
C GLU A 937 -23.76 -30.30 -14.59
N LEU A 938 -22.80 -29.71 -15.25
CA LEU A 938 -22.72 -29.71 -16.72
C LEU A 938 -21.32 -30.11 -17.23
N ARG A 939 -20.80 -31.24 -16.75
CA ARG A 939 -19.77 -32.02 -17.47
C ARG A 939 -19.97 -33.49 -17.18
N GLY A 940 -20.72 -34.11 -18.02
CA GLY A 940 -20.85 -35.57 -18.10
C GLY A 940 -21.50 -35.94 -19.42
N PHE A 941 -20.69 -36.31 -20.39
CA PHE A 941 -21.06 -37.29 -21.36
C PHE A 941 -19.86 -38.16 -21.72
N GLU A 942 -19.94 -39.38 -21.29
CA GLU A 942 -19.07 -40.50 -21.63
C GLU A 942 -19.27 -40.91 -23.09
N GLY A 943 -18.23 -41.44 -23.69
CA GLY A 943 -18.26 -42.17 -24.94
C GLY A 943 -17.00 -42.99 -25.10
N SER A 944 -17.06 -44.23 -24.61
CA SER A 944 -16.11 -45.34 -24.80
C SER A 944 -15.79 -45.58 -26.26
N ASP A 945 -14.55 -45.96 -26.57
CA ASP A 945 -14.14 -47.22 -27.14
C ASP A 945 -12.64 -47.23 -27.52
N ASP A 946 -11.91 -48.12 -26.91
CA ASP A 946 -10.66 -48.72 -27.38
C ASP A 946 -11.01 -49.85 -28.41
N PRO A 947 -10.24 -50.25 -29.40
CA PRO A 947 -8.91 -50.85 -29.22
C PRO A 947 -7.89 -50.77 -30.36
N ALA A 948 -6.66 -50.86 -29.93
CA ALA A 948 -5.53 -51.70 -30.48
C ALA A 948 -5.13 -51.72 -31.97
N LYS A 949 -3.82 -51.50 -32.13
CA LYS A 949 -2.89 -52.11 -33.10
C LYS A 949 -2.79 -51.58 -34.52
N ARG A 950 -1.65 -51.02 -34.83
CA ARG A 950 -0.62 -51.63 -35.66
C ARG A 950 0.61 -50.77 -35.94
N ALA A 951 1.72 -51.39 -35.79
CA ALA A 951 3.07 -51.04 -36.11
C ALA A 951 3.29 -50.59 -37.57
N GLY A 952 4.40 -49.89 -37.80
CA GLY A 952 5.03 -49.73 -39.10
C GLY A 952 6.03 -48.60 -39.17
N ASP A 953 7.30 -49.00 -38.95
CA ASP A 953 8.55 -48.42 -39.40
C ASP A 953 8.58 -47.38 -40.51
N ARG A 954 9.45 -46.35 -40.33
CA ARG A 954 10.61 -46.00 -41.21
C ARG A 954 11.18 -44.66 -40.80
N GLU A 955 12.39 -44.69 -40.22
CA GLU A 955 13.67 -44.12 -40.73
C GLU A 955 13.50 -42.99 -41.81
N ASP A 956 14.10 -41.81 -41.71
CA ASP A 956 15.52 -41.48 -41.64
C ASP A 956 15.78 -39.98 -41.82
N HIS A 957 16.83 -39.47 -41.16
CA HIS A 957 17.71 -38.35 -41.51
C HIS A 957 17.23 -36.87 -41.40
N ARG A 958 17.75 -36.04 -40.58
CA ARG A 958 19.10 -35.45 -40.43
C ARG A 958 19.08 -34.29 -39.39
N THR A 959 19.91 -34.43 -38.43
CA THR A 959 20.54 -33.34 -37.65
C THR A 959 21.53 -32.53 -38.54
N PRO A 960 22.15 -31.39 -38.14
CA PRO A 960 22.46 -30.97 -36.79
C PRO A 960 22.42 -29.46 -36.54
N SER A 961 22.38 -28.94 -35.32
CA SER A 961 23.59 -28.48 -34.64
C SER A 961 23.29 -27.94 -33.24
N ALA A 962 24.17 -28.31 -32.37
CA ALA A 962 24.27 -28.09 -30.96
C ALA A 962 24.36 -26.60 -30.53
N ASN A 963 23.82 -26.31 -29.34
CA ASN A 963 24.64 -25.73 -28.28
C ASN A 963 24.12 -26.25 -26.94
N GLU A 964 25.00 -26.97 -26.26
CA GLU A 964 24.87 -27.51 -24.94
C GLU A 964 25.10 -26.39 -23.92
N HIS A 965 24.20 -26.27 -22.94
CA HIS A 965 24.43 -26.28 -21.49
C HIS A 965 23.08 -26.09 -20.79
N GLY A 966 22.35 -27.19 -20.74
CA GLY A 966 21.26 -27.37 -19.80
C GLY A 966 21.57 -28.68 -19.07
N GLU A 967 22.01 -28.58 -17.84
CA GLU A 967 22.09 -29.72 -16.94
C GLU A 967 20.73 -30.40 -16.87
N ALA A 968 20.67 -31.64 -17.29
CA ALA A 968 19.45 -32.43 -17.22
C ALA A 968 19.12 -32.64 -15.73
N VAL A 969 17.99 -32.10 -15.32
CA VAL A 969 17.42 -32.35 -14.00
C VAL A 969 17.51 -33.83 -13.67
N PRO A 970 18.16 -34.24 -12.57
CA PRO A 970 18.32 -35.64 -12.17
C PRO A 970 16.98 -36.38 -12.18
N ARG A 971 17.03 -37.69 -12.46
CA ARG A 971 15.80 -38.49 -12.60
C ARG A 971 14.96 -38.47 -11.35
N ASP A 972 15.59 -38.46 -10.22
CA ASP A 972 14.99 -38.49 -8.88
C ASP A 972 14.31 -37.19 -8.53
N VAL A 973 14.85 -36.01 -8.96
CA VAL A 973 14.17 -34.69 -8.84
C VAL A 973 12.89 -34.66 -9.69
N ARG A 974 12.90 -35.30 -10.85
CA ARG A 974 11.71 -35.41 -11.69
C ARG A 974 10.66 -36.35 -11.10
N GLU A 975 11.07 -37.43 -10.40
CA GLU A 975 10.16 -38.32 -9.69
C GLU A 975 9.53 -37.59 -8.48
N LEU A 976 10.28 -36.80 -7.72
CA LEU A 976 9.81 -35.97 -6.60
C LEU A 976 8.80 -34.89 -7.08
N LEU A 977 9.13 -34.18 -8.17
CA LEU A 977 8.23 -33.19 -8.77
C LEU A 977 6.95 -33.82 -9.35
N ALA A 978 7.00 -35.08 -9.79
CA ALA A 978 5.80 -35.78 -10.24
C ALA A 978 4.90 -36.15 -9.06
N GLU A 979 5.46 -36.61 -7.94
CA GLU A 979 4.71 -36.92 -6.72
C GLU A 979 4.06 -35.68 -6.12
N ILE A 980 4.76 -34.52 -6.07
CA ILE A 980 4.19 -33.24 -5.64
C ILE A 980 3.00 -32.82 -6.52
N ARG A 981 3.10 -33.05 -7.84
CA ARG A 981 2.00 -32.72 -8.77
C ARG A 981 0.76 -33.63 -8.63
N ASP A 982 0.96 -34.87 -8.17
CA ASP A 982 -0.10 -35.85 -8.00
C ASP A 982 -0.84 -35.73 -6.66
N VAL A 983 -0.39 -34.84 -5.75
CA VAL A 983 -1.09 -34.54 -4.49
C VAL A 983 -2.34 -33.72 -4.80
N SER A 984 -3.52 -34.28 -4.61
CA SER A 984 -4.79 -33.56 -4.74
C SER A 984 -5.09 -32.76 -3.46
N VAL A 985 -4.78 -31.47 -3.48
CA VAL A 985 -4.98 -30.56 -2.33
C VAL A 985 -6.46 -30.51 -1.87
N ALA A 986 -7.39 -30.78 -2.78
CA ALA A 986 -8.83 -30.77 -2.48
C ALA A 986 -9.34 -32.04 -1.77
N GLU A 987 -8.58 -33.13 -1.80
CA GLU A 987 -8.96 -34.44 -1.24
C GLU A 987 -8.08 -34.86 -0.06
N THR A 988 -7.02 -34.11 0.23
CA THR A 988 -6.02 -34.44 1.28
C THR A 988 -6.41 -33.75 2.59
N THR A 989 -6.53 -34.50 3.68
CA THR A 989 -6.77 -33.90 4.99
C THR A 989 -5.53 -33.15 5.51
N PRO A 990 -5.65 -32.15 6.40
CA PRO A 990 -4.51 -31.40 6.93
C PRO A 990 -3.41 -32.28 7.54
N LEU A 991 -3.78 -33.38 8.17
CA LEU A 991 -2.83 -34.34 8.78
C LEU A 991 -2.07 -35.14 7.72
N GLU A 992 -2.78 -35.58 6.66
CA GLU A 992 -2.16 -36.27 5.53
C GLU A 992 -1.24 -35.35 4.73
N ALA A 993 -1.63 -34.07 4.58
CA ALA A 993 -0.79 -33.05 3.92
C ALA A 993 0.53 -32.81 4.68
N LEU A 994 0.46 -32.70 6.01
CA LEU A 994 1.64 -32.57 6.88
C LEU A 994 2.54 -33.81 6.83
N GLN A 995 1.96 -35.01 6.78
CA GLN A 995 2.73 -36.27 6.65
C GLN A 995 3.41 -36.35 5.28
N THR A 996 2.72 -36.01 4.22
CA THR A 996 3.27 -35.98 2.87
C THR A 996 4.41 -34.97 2.72
N LEU A 997 4.24 -33.77 3.28
CA LEU A 997 5.27 -32.73 3.34
C LEU A 997 6.49 -33.19 4.13
N HIS A 998 6.30 -33.83 5.25
CA HIS A 998 7.40 -34.37 6.07
C HIS A 998 8.18 -35.48 5.34
N ASP A 999 7.48 -36.39 4.66
CA ASP A 999 8.12 -37.45 3.87
C ASP A 999 8.89 -36.88 2.66
N LEU A 1000 8.37 -35.84 2.01
CA LEU A 1000 9.04 -35.12 0.93
C LEU A 1000 10.27 -34.37 1.42
N GLN A 1001 10.19 -33.75 2.59
CA GLN A 1001 11.31 -33.05 3.23
C GLN A 1001 12.43 -34.00 3.64
N GLN A 1002 12.13 -35.14 4.29
CA GLN A 1002 13.12 -36.13 4.62
C GLN A 1002 13.88 -36.66 3.38
N ARG A 1003 13.15 -36.89 2.29
CA ARG A 1003 13.77 -37.35 1.03
C ARG A 1003 14.60 -36.25 0.36
N ALA A 1004 14.25 -35.00 0.52
CA ALA A 1004 15.07 -33.88 0.04
C ALA A 1004 16.34 -33.69 0.88
N GLU A 1005 16.27 -33.91 2.19
CA GLU A 1005 17.43 -33.85 3.10
C GLU A 1005 18.40 -35.01 2.85
N GLU A 1006 17.91 -36.22 2.60
CA GLU A 1006 18.78 -37.38 2.23
C GLU A 1006 19.59 -37.12 0.96
N TRP A 1007 19.18 -36.16 0.12
CA TRP A 1007 19.89 -35.76 -1.10
C TRP A 1007 20.94 -34.68 -0.89
N SER A 1008 20.76 -33.83 0.14
CA SER A 1008 21.74 -32.79 0.45
C SER A 1008 23.00 -33.35 1.11
N ASP A 1009 22.94 -34.60 1.59
CA ASP A 1009 24.05 -35.30 2.25
C ASP A 1009 24.83 -36.30 1.31
N GLU A 1010 24.40 -36.48 0.03
CA GLU A 1010 25.14 -37.20 -1.03
C GLU A 1010 25.75 -36.22 -2.06
#